data_45708cdd7ecff06e4ca1c3c1669497c7
#
_entry.id   45708cdd7ecff06e4ca1c3c1669497c7
#
_cell.length_a   1.000
_cell.length_b   1.000
_cell.length_c   1.000
_cell.angle_alpha   90.00
_cell.angle_beta   90.00
_cell.angle_gamma   90.00
#
_symmetry.space_group_name_H-M   'P 1'
#
loop_
_entity.id
_entity.type
_entity.pdbx_description
1 polymer ?
#
loop_
_entity_poly.entity_id
_entity_poly.type
_entity_poly.pdbx_seq_one_letter_code
_entity_poly.pdbx_strand_id
1 'polypeptide(L)'
;NNIKNLETIRKQHLTNAGIENTTELKDKAVVWLSYNVHGNEASSTEASMLTLYKLITEKSDYLHNTIVIMDPCINPDGRDRYANWYNQVVAAPNNVNPDAREHNEPWPSGRPNHYLFDLNRDWAWATQIETQSRLKVYNKWLPHIHVDFHEQGINNPYYFAPAAEPFHEIITDWQRDLQTQIGKNHAKYFDKNGWYYFTKESFDLLYPSYGDTYPTFVGSIGMTYEQAGHGRAGLGITKADGEVLTLWDRLIHHTTSGISTVEVASKNTTKINNEFKKYFNYSNFKYKSYVLKGNKSKTNKLIALLDKHEIKYGRANGKTVSGFDYETKKKGSMKTSAKDLVISTNQPKARLIKSLFEPAAKLSDSITYDITAWSLPYAYGLKAIASEKLVQSSNFTTTKVTNNQSKNAYAYTFSWNHLSDAELLADLLKQNFRVRFTRKNMINSGQQLNAGSFILTRGDNKHIKNFDSKLVATANKFNKSAKTINSGFSDKGPDLGSSSVREIKNQKIAILSGNYTSSLSYGEIQYFFEKELKYSYTAINTDNFSASKLDNYHTLIIPNGYYGGFFNKSKLDGLKSWIRKGGKVIAIGGANSIFANKKGFGLKSSSSKEKADDKKDKPFIRYEDLERDGIQNAITGAIFKTKIDNSHPLGFGYGDSYFTLKAGSRSFQYLENGYNVVRLEDNTVYSGFAGSKSIGNLKKSLIFGEENYGRGSIIYMVDNPLFRAFWDNGKLFLANALFYTNPSMKKL
;
A
#
# COMPACT_ATOMS: atom_id res chain seq x y z
N ASN A 1 -34.51 10.53 -22.10
CA ASN A 1 -33.66 11.01 -23.20
C ASN A 1 -32.16 10.82 -22.96
N ASN A 2 -31.66 11.01 -21.72
CA ASN A 2 -30.22 10.90 -21.43
C ASN A 2 -29.71 9.45 -21.56
N ILE A 3 -30.51 8.44 -21.21
CA ILE A 3 -30.10 7.03 -21.30
C ILE A 3 -29.74 6.64 -22.75
N LYS A 4 -30.54 7.06 -23.75
CA LYS A 4 -30.24 6.80 -25.17
C LYS A 4 -28.98 7.53 -25.67
N ASN A 5 -28.60 8.60 -25.01
CA ASN A 5 -27.48 9.47 -25.39
C ASN A 5 -26.22 9.25 -24.52
N LEU A 6 -26.28 8.37 -23.50
CA LEU A 6 -25.17 8.21 -22.52
C LEU A 6 -23.84 7.91 -23.22
N GLU A 7 -23.84 7.03 -24.20
CA GLU A 7 -22.61 6.67 -24.92
C GLU A 7 -22.04 7.85 -25.75
N THR A 8 -22.90 8.62 -26.39
CA THR A 8 -22.50 9.84 -27.14
C THR A 8 -21.93 10.88 -26.17
N ILE A 9 -22.60 11.11 -25.04
CA ILE A 9 -22.14 12.05 -23.98
C ILE A 9 -20.78 11.59 -23.44
N ARG A 10 -20.63 10.30 -23.16
CA ARG A 10 -19.40 9.70 -22.68
C ARG A 10 -18.25 9.90 -23.67
N LYS A 11 -18.46 9.58 -24.95
CA LYS A 11 -17.46 9.73 -26.01
C LYS A 11 -17.03 11.19 -26.18
N GLN A 12 -17.96 12.11 -26.18
CA GLN A 12 -17.65 13.54 -26.27
C GLN A 12 -16.81 13.98 -25.06
N HIS A 13 -17.21 13.59 -23.86
CA HIS A 13 -16.46 13.91 -22.66
C HIS A 13 -15.00 13.39 -22.73
N LEU A 14 -14.80 12.14 -23.15
CA LEU A 14 -13.46 11.56 -23.33
C LEU A 14 -12.70 12.19 -24.52
N THR A 15 -13.40 12.74 -25.50
CA THR A 15 -12.78 13.56 -26.57
C THR A 15 -12.18 14.84 -26.00
N ASN A 16 -12.86 15.47 -25.03
CA ASN A 16 -12.31 16.63 -24.31
C ASN A 16 -11.03 16.25 -23.52
N ALA A 17 -10.92 15.02 -23.05
CA ALA A 17 -9.72 14.49 -22.40
C ALA A 17 -8.61 14.03 -23.37
N GLY A 18 -8.82 14.10 -24.70
CA GLY A 18 -7.88 13.62 -25.72
C GLY A 18 -7.73 12.10 -25.77
N ILE A 19 -8.73 11.36 -25.30
CA ILE A 19 -8.74 9.88 -25.23
C ILE A 19 -9.53 9.28 -26.39
N GLU A 20 -10.65 9.86 -26.76
CA GLU A 20 -11.49 9.47 -27.88
C GLU A 20 -11.59 10.60 -28.93
N ASN A 21 -12.32 10.38 -30.01
CA ASN A 21 -12.57 11.36 -31.05
C ASN A 21 -14.03 11.26 -31.53
N THR A 22 -14.80 12.35 -31.41
CA THR A 22 -16.17 12.46 -31.91
C THR A 22 -16.45 13.89 -32.38
N THR A 23 -17.34 14.03 -33.36
CA THR A 23 -17.81 15.32 -33.90
C THR A 23 -19.12 15.76 -33.26
N GLU A 24 -19.81 14.88 -32.51
CA GLU A 24 -21.05 15.22 -31.84
C GLU A 24 -20.78 15.97 -30.54
N LEU A 25 -21.41 17.14 -30.37
CA LEU A 25 -21.21 18.00 -29.19
C LEU A 25 -22.49 18.01 -28.32
N LYS A 26 -22.40 17.45 -27.11
CA LYS A 26 -23.43 17.55 -26.07
C LYS A 26 -22.77 17.79 -24.71
N ASP A 27 -22.47 19.05 -24.43
CA ASP A 27 -21.81 19.44 -23.19
C ASP A 27 -22.70 19.14 -21.99
N LYS A 28 -22.29 18.19 -21.19
CA LYS A 28 -22.87 17.86 -19.87
C LYS A 28 -21.75 17.87 -18.84
N ALA A 29 -22.04 18.33 -17.63
CA ALA A 29 -21.17 18.07 -16.51
C ALA A 29 -21.36 16.63 -16.02
N VAL A 30 -20.28 15.93 -15.67
CA VAL A 30 -20.33 14.59 -15.09
C VAL A 30 -19.90 14.69 -13.64
N VAL A 31 -20.79 14.30 -12.72
CA VAL A 31 -20.58 14.32 -11.27
C VAL A 31 -20.63 12.89 -10.77
N TRP A 32 -19.62 12.45 -10.01
CA TRP A 32 -19.56 11.18 -9.33
C TRP A 32 -19.70 11.37 -7.83
N LEU A 33 -20.74 10.80 -7.24
CA LEU A 33 -21.00 10.79 -5.81
C LEU A 33 -20.70 9.39 -5.26
N SER A 34 -19.69 9.31 -4.42
CA SER A 34 -19.08 8.07 -3.93
C SER A 34 -19.33 7.94 -2.43
N TYR A 35 -19.96 6.86 -2.00
CA TYR A 35 -20.40 6.68 -0.63
C TYR A 35 -19.81 5.43 0.00
N ASN A 36 -19.60 5.45 1.32
CA ASN A 36 -19.28 4.30 2.14
C ASN A 36 -17.98 3.57 1.75
N VAL A 37 -16.91 4.29 1.51
CA VAL A 37 -15.57 3.70 1.30
C VAL A 37 -15.06 3.07 2.60
N HIS A 38 -15.41 3.63 3.75
CA HIS A 38 -15.28 3.00 5.06
C HIS A 38 -16.63 2.43 5.48
N GLY A 39 -16.73 1.12 5.65
CA GLY A 39 -18.01 0.44 5.80
C GLY A 39 -18.79 0.80 7.06
N ASN A 40 -18.10 1.19 8.15
CA ASN A 40 -18.70 1.64 9.40
C ASN A 40 -19.10 3.13 9.42
N GLU A 41 -18.78 3.90 8.39
CA GLU A 41 -19.25 5.27 8.17
C GLU A 41 -20.62 5.20 7.48
N ALA A 42 -21.62 4.74 8.23
CA ALA A 42 -22.82 4.15 7.69
C ALA A 42 -23.84 5.15 7.14
N SER A 43 -23.85 6.40 7.61
CA SER A 43 -24.87 7.40 7.22
C SER A 43 -24.78 7.76 5.74
N SER A 44 -23.61 7.66 5.13
CA SER A 44 -23.41 8.04 3.74
C SER A 44 -24.20 7.14 2.77
N THR A 45 -24.23 5.81 2.99
CA THR A 45 -25.04 4.88 2.17
C THR A 45 -26.52 5.26 2.25
N GLU A 46 -27.04 5.52 3.44
CA GLU A 46 -28.44 5.94 3.65
C GLU A 46 -28.72 7.30 2.97
N ALA A 47 -27.79 8.24 3.08
CA ALA A 47 -27.88 9.54 2.42
C ALA A 47 -27.90 9.43 0.88
N SER A 48 -27.24 8.40 0.30
CA SER A 48 -27.27 8.17 -1.15
C SER A 48 -28.69 7.97 -1.69
N MET A 49 -29.50 7.21 -0.97
CA MET A 49 -30.89 6.95 -1.35
C MET A 49 -31.73 8.24 -1.30
N LEU A 50 -31.60 9.01 -0.23
CA LEU A 50 -32.31 10.30 -0.09
C LEU A 50 -31.83 11.31 -1.13
N THR A 51 -30.53 11.36 -1.43
CA THR A 51 -29.96 12.22 -2.47
C THR A 51 -30.55 11.87 -3.84
N LEU A 52 -30.60 10.56 -4.19
CA LEU A 52 -31.19 10.11 -5.44
C LEU A 52 -32.66 10.51 -5.53
N TYR A 53 -33.46 10.21 -4.49
CA TYR A 53 -34.88 10.58 -4.43
C TYR A 53 -35.08 12.07 -4.70
N LYS A 54 -34.38 12.96 -3.98
CA LYS A 54 -34.50 14.40 -4.13
C LYS A 54 -34.03 14.90 -5.50
N LEU A 55 -32.98 14.32 -6.08
CA LEU A 55 -32.52 14.68 -7.42
C LEU A 55 -33.57 14.40 -8.50
N ILE A 56 -34.32 13.28 -8.41
CA ILE A 56 -35.29 12.91 -9.43
C ILE A 56 -36.66 13.55 -9.22
N THR A 57 -37.01 13.93 -7.98
CA THR A 57 -38.36 14.48 -7.65
C THR A 57 -38.33 16.00 -7.44
N GLU A 58 -37.37 16.52 -6.66
CA GLU A 58 -37.35 17.93 -6.25
C GLU A 58 -36.36 18.80 -7.03
N LYS A 59 -35.29 18.17 -7.58
CA LYS A 59 -34.15 18.86 -8.22
C LYS A 59 -33.83 18.32 -9.62
N SER A 60 -34.85 17.80 -10.31
CA SER A 60 -34.69 17.22 -11.65
C SER A 60 -34.17 18.23 -12.70
N ASP A 61 -34.36 19.53 -12.49
CA ASP A 61 -33.81 20.57 -13.37
C ASP A 61 -32.28 20.54 -13.43
N TYR A 62 -31.60 20.21 -12.35
CA TYR A 62 -30.13 20.09 -12.36
C TYR A 62 -29.67 18.96 -13.31
N LEU A 63 -30.48 17.93 -13.51
CA LEU A 63 -30.17 16.78 -14.37
C LEU A 63 -30.29 17.11 -15.87
N HIS A 64 -30.83 18.26 -16.26
CA HIS A 64 -30.83 18.69 -17.66
C HIS A 64 -29.41 18.92 -18.19
N ASN A 65 -28.51 19.42 -17.35
CA ASN A 65 -27.13 19.78 -17.72
C ASN A 65 -26.08 18.87 -17.10
N THR A 66 -26.47 17.91 -16.23
CA THR A 66 -25.53 17.01 -15.55
C THR A 66 -25.88 15.55 -15.75
N ILE A 67 -24.83 14.73 -15.75
CA ILE A 67 -24.91 13.29 -15.53
C ILE A 67 -24.41 13.04 -14.11
N VAL A 68 -25.20 12.42 -13.27
CA VAL A 68 -24.83 12.04 -11.92
C VAL A 68 -24.61 10.52 -11.88
N ILE A 69 -23.40 10.13 -11.52
CA ILE A 69 -23.02 8.73 -11.27
C ILE A 69 -23.02 8.55 -9.76
N MET A 70 -23.84 7.67 -9.24
CA MET A 70 -23.92 7.34 -7.82
C MET A 70 -23.32 5.97 -7.55
N ASP A 71 -22.35 5.91 -6.64
CA ASP A 71 -21.71 4.69 -6.15
C ASP A 71 -22.10 4.54 -4.66
N PRO A 72 -23.22 3.87 -4.34
CA PRO A 72 -23.87 3.98 -3.03
C PRO A 72 -23.14 3.22 -1.91
N CYS A 73 -22.30 2.23 -2.25
CA CYS A 73 -21.58 1.42 -1.27
C CYS A 73 -20.33 0.82 -1.88
N ILE A 74 -19.18 1.49 -1.68
CA ILE A 74 -17.89 1.02 -2.22
C ILE A 74 -17.36 -0.17 -1.44
N ASN A 75 -17.65 -0.24 -0.15
CA ASN A 75 -17.15 -1.25 0.77
C ASN A 75 -18.29 -2.11 1.36
N PRO A 76 -18.89 -3.01 0.56
CA PRO A 76 -19.99 -3.83 1.03
C PRO A 76 -19.60 -4.77 2.18
N ASP A 77 -18.39 -5.36 2.15
CA ASP A 77 -17.92 -6.25 3.22
C ASP A 77 -17.77 -5.50 4.56
N GLY A 78 -17.22 -4.28 4.52
CA GLY A 78 -17.11 -3.45 5.72
C GLY A 78 -18.47 -2.99 6.23
N ARG A 79 -19.37 -2.59 5.32
CA ARG A 79 -20.74 -2.20 5.64
C ARG A 79 -21.52 -3.35 6.30
N ASP A 80 -21.47 -4.54 5.73
CA ASP A 80 -22.14 -5.71 6.27
C ASP A 80 -21.58 -6.11 7.65
N ARG A 81 -20.26 -6.02 7.82
CA ARG A 81 -19.64 -6.29 9.12
C ARG A 81 -20.15 -5.34 10.20
N TYR A 82 -20.21 -4.04 9.90
CA TYR A 82 -20.73 -3.04 10.82
C TYR A 82 -22.24 -3.23 11.08
N ALA A 83 -23.05 -3.33 10.03
CA ALA A 83 -24.51 -3.39 10.16
C ALA A 83 -24.96 -4.67 10.90
N ASN A 84 -24.35 -5.82 10.60
CA ASN A 84 -24.65 -7.06 11.30
C ASN A 84 -24.25 -7.01 12.78
N TRP A 85 -23.11 -6.43 13.10
CA TRP A 85 -22.71 -6.22 14.49
C TRP A 85 -23.68 -5.26 15.19
N TYR A 86 -23.96 -4.11 14.61
CA TYR A 86 -24.84 -3.09 15.20
C TYR A 86 -26.23 -3.67 15.51
N ASN A 87 -26.83 -4.39 14.57
CA ASN A 87 -28.14 -5.04 14.73
C ASN A 87 -28.18 -6.09 15.85
N GLN A 88 -27.03 -6.69 16.20
CA GLN A 88 -26.94 -7.66 17.33
C GLN A 88 -26.84 -6.98 18.69
N VAL A 89 -26.45 -5.71 18.75
CA VAL A 89 -26.12 -5.04 20.01
C VAL A 89 -26.96 -3.81 20.31
N VAL A 90 -27.67 -3.27 19.33
CA VAL A 90 -28.55 -2.11 19.50
C VAL A 90 -29.68 -2.42 20.48
N ALA A 91 -29.92 -1.50 21.39
CA ALA A 91 -31.06 -1.57 22.32
C ALA A 91 -32.37 -1.12 21.65
N ALA A 92 -33.51 -1.48 22.22
CA ALA A 92 -34.84 -1.04 21.80
C ALA A 92 -35.59 -0.39 22.99
N PRO A 93 -35.72 0.94 23.04
CA PRO A 93 -35.18 1.93 22.10
C PRO A 93 -33.64 2.00 22.12
N ASN A 94 -33.03 2.53 21.04
CA ASN A 94 -31.57 2.68 20.95
C ASN A 94 -31.03 3.52 22.13
N ASN A 95 -29.86 3.16 22.62
CA ASN A 95 -29.22 3.84 23.75
C ASN A 95 -28.22 4.88 23.23
N VAL A 96 -28.49 6.15 23.47
CA VAL A 96 -27.64 7.27 23.00
C VAL A 96 -26.41 7.54 23.88
N ASN A 97 -26.20 6.79 24.97
CA ASN A 97 -25.02 6.96 25.82
C ASN A 97 -23.76 6.46 25.07
N PRO A 98 -22.70 7.29 24.90
CA PRO A 98 -21.48 6.91 24.17
C PRO A 98 -20.73 5.68 24.70
N ASP A 99 -20.97 5.32 25.98
CA ASP A 99 -20.35 4.14 26.61
C ASP A 99 -21.15 2.85 26.37
N ALA A 100 -22.36 2.96 25.79
CA ALA A 100 -23.17 1.79 25.49
C ALA A 100 -22.49 0.88 24.45
N ARG A 101 -22.82 -0.42 24.51
CA ARG A 101 -22.22 -1.44 23.67
C ARG A 101 -22.36 -1.13 22.17
N GLU A 102 -23.48 -0.56 21.77
CA GLU A 102 -23.80 -0.22 20.38
C GLU A 102 -22.96 0.92 19.79
N HIS A 103 -22.08 1.55 20.60
CA HIS A 103 -21.15 2.58 20.19
C HIS A 103 -19.67 2.15 20.23
N ASN A 104 -19.41 0.88 20.51
CA ASN A 104 -18.08 0.34 20.73
C ASN A 104 -17.84 -0.90 19.86
N GLU A 105 -17.57 -0.67 18.59
CA GLU A 105 -17.35 -1.71 17.59
C GLU A 105 -16.09 -2.54 17.89
N PRO A 106 -16.16 -3.90 17.86
CA PRO A 106 -15.02 -4.75 18.13
C PRO A 106 -14.01 -4.79 16.97
N TRP A 107 -12.79 -5.23 17.26
CA TRP A 107 -11.80 -5.57 16.22
C TRP A 107 -12.38 -6.63 15.23
N PRO A 108 -12.16 -6.50 13.90
CA PRO A 108 -11.32 -5.54 13.19
C PRO A 108 -12.05 -4.24 12.80
N SER A 109 -13.28 -4.02 13.19
CA SER A 109 -14.23 -2.99 12.80
C SER A 109 -14.72 -3.08 11.34
N GLY A 110 -15.75 -2.31 11.00
CA GLY A 110 -16.31 -2.22 9.64
C GLY A 110 -15.57 -1.24 8.73
N ARG A 111 -14.57 -0.48 9.24
CA ARG A 111 -13.84 0.47 8.42
C ARG A 111 -13.18 -0.17 7.19
N PRO A 112 -12.36 -1.24 7.33
CA PRO A 112 -11.67 -1.83 6.20
C PRO A 112 -12.57 -2.81 5.41
N ASN A 113 -12.11 -3.17 4.19
CA ASN A 113 -12.77 -4.16 3.34
C ASN A 113 -12.58 -5.61 3.84
N HIS A 114 -12.83 -6.61 2.98
CA HIS A 114 -12.66 -8.04 3.27
C HIS A 114 -11.24 -8.38 3.74
N TYR A 115 -10.22 -7.90 3.04
CA TYR A 115 -8.81 -8.13 3.38
C TYR A 115 -8.25 -7.13 4.40
N LEU A 116 -9.11 -6.40 5.07
CA LEU A 116 -8.76 -5.39 6.05
C LEU A 116 -7.85 -4.27 5.50
N PHE A 117 -8.08 -3.88 4.25
CA PHE A 117 -7.47 -2.70 3.64
C PHE A 117 -8.36 -1.48 3.79
N ASP A 118 -7.74 -0.33 3.98
CA ASP A 118 -8.40 0.96 3.85
C ASP A 118 -8.53 1.29 2.35
N LEU A 119 -9.74 1.24 1.80
CA LEU A 119 -10.00 1.51 0.38
C LEU A 119 -9.74 2.97 0.01
N ASN A 120 -9.77 3.90 1.00
CA ASN A 120 -9.34 5.28 0.81
C ASN A 120 -7.81 5.46 0.85
N ARG A 121 -7.06 4.37 0.74
CA ARG A 121 -5.61 4.32 0.57
C ARG A 121 -5.20 3.47 -0.62
N ASP A 122 -6.14 2.98 -1.42
CA ASP A 122 -5.88 1.99 -2.48
C ASP A 122 -6.14 2.49 -3.91
N TRP A 123 -6.63 3.72 -4.10
CA TRP A 123 -6.96 4.27 -5.42
C TRP A 123 -5.80 4.16 -6.44
N ALA A 124 -4.61 4.65 -6.08
CA ALA A 124 -3.44 4.60 -6.94
C ALA A 124 -2.77 3.21 -6.99
N TRP A 125 -2.94 2.41 -5.95
CA TRP A 125 -2.28 1.09 -5.88
C TRP A 125 -3.11 -0.01 -6.49
N ALA A 126 -4.44 0.13 -6.49
CA ALA A 126 -5.40 -0.79 -7.11
C ALA A 126 -5.12 -2.24 -6.73
N THR A 127 -4.84 -2.49 -5.45
CA THR A 127 -4.55 -3.82 -4.93
C THR A 127 -5.83 -4.61 -4.66
N GLN A 128 -6.91 -3.92 -4.23
CA GLN A 128 -8.17 -4.52 -3.86
C GLN A 128 -9.14 -4.61 -5.05
N ILE A 129 -10.02 -5.62 -5.02
CA ILE A 129 -10.94 -5.88 -6.14
C ILE A 129 -11.96 -4.76 -6.31
N GLU A 130 -12.40 -4.14 -5.23
CA GLU A 130 -13.32 -3.01 -5.21
C GLU A 130 -12.72 -1.84 -6.00
N THR A 131 -11.47 -1.47 -5.69
CA THR A 131 -10.75 -0.42 -6.42
C THR A 131 -10.54 -0.77 -7.89
N GLN A 132 -10.16 -2.02 -8.19
CA GLN A 132 -9.95 -2.47 -9.58
C GLN A 132 -11.24 -2.43 -10.39
N SER A 133 -12.37 -2.78 -9.78
CA SER A 133 -13.69 -2.75 -10.42
C SER A 133 -14.15 -1.31 -10.67
N ARG A 134 -13.99 -0.45 -9.67
CA ARG A 134 -14.32 0.98 -9.75
C ARG A 134 -13.48 1.68 -10.82
N LEU A 135 -12.17 1.46 -10.86
CA LEU A 135 -11.27 2.08 -11.85
C LEU A 135 -11.67 1.77 -13.30
N LYS A 136 -12.17 0.56 -13.58
CA LYS A 136 -12.67 0.21 -14.93
C LYS A 136 -13.82 1.10 -15.37
N VAL A 137 -14.74 1.43 -14.46
CA VAL A 137 -15.86 2.33 -14.74
C VAL A 137 -15.40 3.79 -14.72
N TYR A 138 -14.54 4.13 -13.76
CA TYR A 138 -14.00 5.47 -13.58
C TYR A 138 -13.23 5.95 -14.80
N ASN A 139 -12.35 5.12 -15.35
CA ASN A 139 -11.59 5.43 -16.57
C ASN A 139 -12.47 5.61 -17.81
N LYS A 140 -13.64 4.95 -17.86
CA LYS A 140 -14.62 5.14 -18.95
C LYS A 140 -15.34 6.49 -18.87
N TRP A 141 -15.44 7.07 -17.69
CA TRP A 141 -16.20 8.30 -17.47
C TRP A 141 -15.34 9.51 -17.16
N LEU A 142 -14.25 9.38 -16.42
CA LEU A 142 -13.38 10.48 -15.95
C LEU A 142 -14.21 11.71 -15.51
N PRO A 143 -15.00 11.63 -14.43
CA PRO A 143 -15.96 12.65 -14.08
C PRO A 143 -15.30 14.02 -13.88
N HIS A 144 -16.02 15.10 -14.13
CA HIS A 144 -15.56 16.46 -13.87
C HIS A 144 -15.45 16.76 -12.37
N ILE A 145 -16.37 16.23 -11.57
CA ILE A 145 -16.42 16.38 -10.12
C ILE A 145 -16.57 15.00 -9.48
N HIS A 146 -15.77 14.75 -8.45
CA HIS A 146 -15.85 13.56 -7.64
C HIS A 146 -15.96 13.94 -6.16
N VAL A 147 -16.92 13.34 -5.47
CA VAL A 147 -17.11 13.51 -4.02
C VAL A 147 -17.01 12.16 -3.34
N ASP A 148 -16.22 12.07 -2.28
CA ASP A 148 -16.13 10.93 -1.39
C ASP A 148 -16.76 11.30 -0.02
N PHE A 149 -17.82 10.57 0.38
CA PHE A 149 -18.60 10.85 1.58
C PHE A 149 -18.13 9.99 2.75
N HIS A 150 -17.67 10.63 3.81
CA HIS A 150 -17.02 10.04 4.98
C HIS A 150 -17.65 10.43 6.32
N GLU A 151 -17.20 9.80 7.39
CA GLU A 151 -17.49 10.21 8.75
C GLU A 151 -16.23 10.36 9.61
N GLN A 152 -16.19 11.42 10.41
CA GLN A 152 -15.15 11.72 11.40
C GLN A 152 -15.70 11.63 12.83
N GLY A 153 -14.89 12.00 13.85
CA GLY A 153 -15.25 11.89 15.26
C GLY A 153 -16.60 12.50 15.60
N ILE A 154 -17.34 11.89 16.54
CA ILE A 154 -18.74 12.23 16.88
C ILE A 154 -18.95 13.66 17.33
N ASN A 155 -17.91 14.34 17.83
CA ASN A 155 -17.97 15.72 18.32
C ASN A 155 -17.49 16.76 17.29
N ASN A 156 -17.07 16.33 16.09
CA ASN A 156 -16.54 17.24 15.10
C ASN A 156 -17.69 17.94 14.32
N PRO A 157 -17.52 19.21 13.94
CA PRO A 157 -18.38 19.84 12.94
C PRO A 157 -18.28 19.14 11.59
N TYR A 158 -19.18 19.46 10.65
CA TYR A 158 -19.10 18.96 9.29
C TYR A 158 -17.89 19.53 8.55
N TYR A 159 -17.21 18.72 7.73
CA TYR A 159 -16.15 19.19 6.85
C TYR A 159 -16.54 19.10 5.38
N PHE A 160 -16.19 20.13 4.61
CA PHE A 160 -16.23 20.12 3.15
C PHE A 160 -15.12 21.00 2.56
N ALA A 161 -14.84 20.82 1.26
CA ALA A 161 -13.82 21.58 0.54
C ALA A 161 -14.04 23.11 0.61
N PRO A 162 -13.00 23.93 0.46
CA PRO A 162 -11.68 23.58 -0.02
C PRO A 162 -10.78 22.90 1.03
N ALA A 163 -9.87 22.06 0.53
CA ALA A 163 -8.95 21.29 1.34
C ALA A 163 -7.85 22.16 1.99
N ALA A 164 -7.09 21.55 2.93
CA ALA A 164 -5.91 22.13 3.55
C ALA A 164 -4.66 22.03 2.65
N GLU A 165 -3.64 22.84 2.92
CA GLU A 165 -2.27 22.58 2.44
C GLU A 165 -1.66 21.37 3.18
N PRO A 166 -0.72 20.63 2.57
CA PRO A 166 -0.14 20.89 1.25
C PRO A 166 -0.99 20.34 0.09
N PHE A 167 -1.06 21.11 -1.00
CA PHE A 167 -1.53 20.60 -2.27
C PHE A 167 -0.35 20.05 -3.10
N HIS A 168 -0.56 18.95 -3.80
CA HIS A 168 0.39 18.51 -4.81
C HIS A 168 0.48 19.51 -5.96
N GLU A 169 1.69 19.84 -6.43
CA GLU A 169 1.93 20.88 -7.45
C GLU A 169 1.29 20.65 -8.83
N ILE A 170 0.72 19.46 -9.09
CA ILE A 170 0.00 19.17 -10.33
C ILE A 170 -1.46 19.64 -10.30
N ILE A 171 -1.99 19.97 -9.13
CA ILE A 171 -3.36 20.49 -8.96
C ILE A 171 -3.40 21.90 -9.52
N THR A 172 -4.39 22.15 -10.38
CA THR A 172 -4.52 23.43 -11.06
C THR A 172 -5.26 24.46 -10.21
N ASP A 173 -5.03 25.75 -10.47
CA ASP A 173 -5.75 26.84 -9.79
C ASP A 173 -7.26 26.70 -10.00
N TRP A 174 -7.69 26.31 -11.22
CA TRP A 174 -9.09 26.05 -11.51
C TRP A 174 -9.71 24.97 -10.60
N GLN A 175 -9.00 23.89 -10.34
CA GLN A 175 -9.51 22.83 -9.45
C GLN A 175 -9.70 23.38 -8.02
N ARG A 176 -8.76 24.18 -7.53
CA ARG A 176 -8.85 24.86 -6.23
C ARG A 176 -10.00 25.88 -6.20
N ASP A 177 -10.14 26.67 -7.26
CA ASP A 177 -11.19 27.67 -7.37
C ASP A 177 -12.58 27.05 -7.36
N LEU A 178 -12.79 25.95 -8.08
CA LEU A 178 -14.11 25.30 -8.10
C LEU A 178 -14.42 24.61 -6.77
N GLN A 179 -13.43 24.02 -6.08
CA GLN A 179 -13.62 23.56 -4.70
C GLN A 179 -14.11 24.69 -3.80
N THR A 180 -13.52 25.87 -3.92
CA THR A 180 -13.93 27.07 -3.14
C THR A 180 -15.35 27.51 -3.50
N GLN A 181 -15.74 27.50 -4.78
CA GLN A 181 -17.10 27.85 -5.21
C GLN A 181 -18.14 26.86 -4.66
N ILE A 182 -17.85 25.55 -4.72
CA ILE A 182 -18.69 24.49 -4.17
C ILE A 182 -18.82 24.66 -2.65
N GLY A 183 -17.71 24.87 -1.93
CA GLY A 183 -17.71 25.10 -0.50
C GLY A 183 -18.55 26.33 -0.09
N LYS A 184 -18.42 27.43 -0.80
CA LYS A 184 -19.27 28.61 -0.58
C LYS A 184 -20.77 28.36 -0.84
N ASN A 185 -21.09 27.47 -1.77
CA ASN A 185 -22.49 27.08 -1.99
C ASN A 185 -22.99 26.16 -0.86
N HIS A 186 -22.17 25.27 -0.33
CA HIS A 186 -22.52 24.49 0.86
C HIS A 186 -22.75 25.38 2.07
N ALA A 187 -21.86 26.34 2.31
CA ALA A 187 -21.96 27.29 3.41
C ALA A 187 -23.33 28.00 3.46
N LYS A 188 -23.90 28.41 2.31
CA LYS A 188 -25.24 29.02 2.27
C LYS A 188 -26.33 28.15 2.89
N TYR A 189 -26.25 26.83 2.66
CA TYR A 189 -27.24 25.90 3.19
C TYR A 189 -26.98 25.59 4.67
N PHE A 190 -25.70 25.43 5.04
CA PHE A 190 -25.30 25.15 6.42
C PHE A 190 -25.57 26.34 7.33
N ASP A 191 -25.22 27.57 6.91
CA ASP A 191 -25.50 28.83 7.64
C ASP A 191 -27.02 29.03 7.86
N LYS A 192 -27.82 28.78 6.81
CA LYS A 192 -29.29 28.91 6.91
C LYS A 192 -29.90 27.98 7.94
N ASN A 193 -29.29 26.77 8.14
CA ASN A 193 -29.78 25.78 9.09
C ASN A 193 -29.06 25.83 10.44
N GLY A 194 -28.06 26.70 10.63
CA GLY A 194 -27.28 26.81 11.85
C GLY A 194 -26.35 25.64 12.10
N TRP A 195 -25.95 24.91 11.04
CA TRP A 195 -25.06 23.76 11.16
C TRP A 195 -23.59 24.19 11.13
N TYR A 196 -22.80 23.74 12.12
CA TYR A 196 -21.37 24.03 12.17
C TYR A 196 -20.58 23.23 11.14
N TYR A 197 -19.60 23.88 10.51
CA TYR A 197 -18.69 23.29 9.54
C TYR A 197 -17.32 23.94 9.59
N PHE A 198 -16.34 23.29 8.98
CA PHE A 198 -15.01 23.86 8.75
C PHE A 198 -14.47 23.47 7.37
N THR A 199 -13.47 24.21 6.92
CA THR A 199 -12.76 24.02 5.65
C THR A 199 -11.27 24.33 5.87
N LYS A 200 -10.39 23.92 4.95
CA LYS A 200 -8.96 24.28 4.93
C LYS A 200 -8.14 23.79 6.13
N GLU A 201 -8.62 22.79 6.81
CA GLU A 201 -7.96 22.14 7.94
C GLU A 201 -7.97 20.63 7.77
N SER A 202 -6.99 19.93 8.35
CA SER A 202 -6.83 18.48 8.47
C SER A 202 -6.63 17.72 7.15
N PHE A 203 -7.47 17.92 6.15
CA PHE A 203 -7.51 17.11 4.93
C PHE A 203 -6.76 17.80 3.80
N ASP A 204 -5.59 17.25 3.42
CA ASP A 204 -4.75 17.74 2.32
C ASP A 204 -5.01 16.99 1.00
N LEU A 205 -4.47 17.52 -0.11
CA LEU A 205 -4.53 16.89 -1.43
C LEU A 205 -3.12 16.58 -1.95
N LEU A 206 -2.33 15.87 -1.16
CA LEU A 206 -0.96 15.51 -1.49
C LEU A 206 -0.81 14.04 -1.91
N TYR A 207 -1.30 13.11 -1.09
CA TYR A 207 -1.10 11.67 -1.30
C TYR A 207 -1.99 11.13 -2.42
N PRO A 208 -1.41 10.45 -3.46
CA PRO A 208 -2.13 10.13 -4.71
C PRO A 208 -3.22 9.07 -4.60
N SER A 209 -3.45 8.50 -3.43
CA SER A 209 -4.28 7.31 -3.30
C SER A 209 -5.51 7.51 -2.40
N TYR A 210 -5.91 8.77 -2.18
CA TYR A 210 -7.21 9.13 -1.57
C TYR A 210 -8.33 9.21 -2.60
N GLY A 211 -9.58 9.12 -2.13
CA GLY A 211 -10.79 9.27 -2.93
C GLY A 211 -11.05 10.67 -3.46
N ASP A 212 -10.36 11.68 -3.00
CA ASP A 212 -10.37 13.04 -3.52
C ASP A 212 -9.14 13.38 -4.38
N THR A 213 -7.97 12.94 -3.94
CA THR A 213 -6.68 13.29 -4.58
C THR A 213 -6.45 12.53 -5.87
N TYR A 214 -6.71 11.21 -5.91
CA TYR A 214 -6.59 10.43 -7.15
C TYR A 214 -7.50 10.96 -8.27
N PRO A 215 -8.81 11.21 -8.03
CA PRO A 215 -9.68 11.89 -8.98
C PRO A 215 -9.11 13.21 -9.49
N THR A 216 -8.55 14.03 -8.58
CA THR A 216 -7.93 15.32 -8.93
C THR A 216 -6.73 15.15 -9.85
N PHE A 217 -5.96 14.06 -9.70
CA PHE A 217 -4.79 13.76 -10.54
C PHE A 217 -5.15 13.18 -11.91
N VAL A 218 -6.40 12.86 -12.16
CA VAL A 218 -6.90 12.39 -13.46
C VAL A 218 -7.93 13.32 -14.10
N GLY A 219 -8.07 14.54 -13.59
CA GLY A 219 -8.83 15.63 -14.22
C GLY A 219 -10.08 16.07 -13.51
N SER A 220 -10.55 15.35 -12.49
CA SER A 220 -11.71 15.74 -11.69
C SER A 220 -11.39 16.87 -10.71
N ILE A 221 -12.43 17.49 -10.17
CA ILE A 221 -12.37 18.24 -8.92
C ILE A 221 -12.75 17.24 -7.83
N GLY A 222 -11.74 16.67 -7.17
CA GLY A 222 -11.94 15.69 -6.11
C GLY A 222 -12.16 16.37 -4.76
N MET A 223 -13.08 15.87 -3.95
CA MET A 223 -13.43 16.42 -2.64
C MET A 223 -13.82 15.32 -1.68
N THR A 224 -13.47 15.49 -0.43
CA THR A 224 -13.95 14.70 0.71
C THR A 224 -14.96 15.53 1.50
N TYR A 225 -16.07 14.93 1.93
CA TYR A 225 -17.03 15.49 2.88
C TYR A 225 -17.10 14.58 4.11
N GLU A 226 -16.92 15.18 5.30
CA GLU A 226 -16.84 14.44 6.56
C GLU A 226 -17.97 14.85 7.51
N GLN A 227 -18.82 13.89 7.81
CA GLN A 227 -19.88 14.03 8.83
C GLN A 227 -19.38 13.47 10.18
N ALA A 228 -19.85 14.01 11.28
CA ALA A 228 -19.64 13.35 12.59
C ALA A 228 -20.31 11.97 12.64
N GLY A 229 -19.66 10.97 13.28
CA GLY A 229 -20.26 9.64 13.39
C GLY A 229 -19.24 8.50 13.58
N HIS A 230 -18.38 8.31 12.60
CA HIS A 230 -17.20 7.41 12.59
C HIS A 230 -17.41 6.03 13.21
N GLY A 231 -18.44 5.30 12.74
CA GLY A 231 -18.73 3.93 13.22
C GLY A 231 -19.26 3.85 14.65
N ARG A 232 -19.46 4.98 15.33
CA ARG A 232 -19.96 5.04 16.70
C ARG A 232 -21.41 5.49 16.81
N ALA A 233 -21.87 6.35 15.90
CA ALA A 233 -23.13 7.07 16.13
C ALA A 233 -24.38 6.18 16.00
N GLY A 234 -24.37 5.09 15.26
CA GLY A 234 -25.52 4.20 15.11
C GLY A 234 -26.78 4.94 14.70
N LEU A 235 -27.89 4.72 15.38
CA LEU A 235 -29.14 5.49 15.18
C LEU A 235 -29.12 6.85 15.89
N GLY A 236 -28.33 7.01 16.96
CA GLY A 236 -28.15 8.28 17.65
C GLY A 236 -27.14 8.14 18.79
N ILE A 237 -26.35 9.19 19.03
CA ILE A 237 -25.34 9.26 20.08
C ILE A 237 -25.32 10.65 20.73
N THR A 238 -25.15 10.71 22.05
CA THR A 238 -24.97 11.97 22.77
C THR A 238 -23.56 12.50 22.56
N LYS A 239 -23.45 13.74 22.05
CA LYS A 239 -22.19 14.47 21.89
C LYS A 239 -21.69 15.04 23.23
N ALA A 240 -20.47 15.57 23.23
CA ALA A 240 -19.87 16.20 24.42
C ALA A 240 -20.61 17.48 24.86
N ASP A 241 -21.34 18.15 23.97
CA ASP A 241 -22.19 19.32 24.28
C ASP A 241 -23.57 18.95 24.84
N GLY A 242 -23.87 17.64 24.95
CA GLY A 242 -25.13 17.12 25.47
C GLY A 242 -26.22 16.92 24.42
N GLU A 243 -26.03 17.36 23.19
CA GLU A 243 -26.98 17.13 22.11
C GLU A 243 -26.88 15.70 21.56
N VAL A 244 -28.00 15.17 21.07
CA VAL A 244 -28.04 13.86 20.41
C VAL A 244 -27.87 14.03 18.90
N LEU A 245 -26.81 13.47 18.36
CA LEU A 245 -26.57 13.37 16.91
C LEU A 245 -27.30 12.13 16.38
N THR A 246 -28.38 12.34 15.65
CA THR A 246 -29.19 11.24 15.09
C THR A 246 -28.68 10.78 13.71
N LEU A 247 -29.09 9.61 13.26
CA LEU A 247 -28.86 9.17 11.89
C LEU A 247 -29.51 10.12 10.90
N TRP A 248 -30.70 10.65 11.23
CA TRP A 248 -31.42 11.60 10.36
C TRP A 248 -30.63 12.90 10.13
N ASP A 249 -30.05 13.49 11.16
CA ASP A 249 -29.21 14.68 11.02
C ASP A 249 -28.06 14.44 10.05
N ARG A 250 -27.39 13.30 10.21
CA ARG A 250 -26.25 12.91 9.35
C ARG A 250 -26.67 12.70 7.89
N LEU A 251 -27.85 12.10 7.65
CA LEU A 251 -28.41 11.91 6.31
C LEU A 251 -28.69 13.26 5.64
N ILE A 252 -29.31 14.19 6.36
CA ILE A 252 -29.68 15.51 5.83
C ILE A 252 -28.42 16.32 5.48
N HIS A 253 -27.39 16.29 6.32
CA HIS A 253 -26.14 17.00 6.04
C HIS A 253 -25.49 16.49 4.76
N HIS A 254 -25.30 15.18 4.61
CA HIS A 254 -24.71 14.57 3.41
C HIS A 254 -25.58 14.78 2.17
N THR A 255 -26.89 14.64 2.29
CA THR A 255 -27.83 14.90 1.18
C THR A 255 -27.74 16.35 0.71
N THR A 256 -27.66 17.29 1.65
CA THR A 256 -27.57 18.73 1.34
C THR A 256 -26.29 19.04 0.58
N SER A 257 -25.14 18.56 1.04
CA SER A 257 -23.86 18.78 0.37
C SER A 257 -23.78 18.08 -1.00
N GLY A 258 -24.35 16.88 -1.14
CA GLY A 258 -24.45 16.17 -2.41
C GLY A 258 -25.27 16.93 -3.46
N ILE A 259 -26.47 17.37 -3.09
CA ILE A 259 -27.35 18.17 -3.98
C ILE A 259 -26.71 19.50 -4.33
N SER A 260 -26.12 20.20 -3.36
CA SER A 260 -25.42 21.47 -3.57
C SER A 260 -24.24 21.33 -4.53
N THR A 261 -23.54 20.20 -4.53
CA THR A 261 -22.48 19.89 -5.52
C THR A 261 -23.07 19.80 -6.93
N VAL A 262 -24.16 19.05 -7.11
CA VAL A 262 -24.84 18.90 -8.42
C VAL A 262 -25.40 20.24 -8.91
N GLU A 263 -25.92 21.08 -8.01
CA GLU A 263 -26.37 22.44 -8.31
C GLU A 263 -25.25 23.27 -8.93
N VAL A 264 -24.08 23.33 -8.30
CA VAL A 264 -22.92 24.09 -8.82
C VAL A 264 -22.47 23.52 -10.16
N ALA A 265 -22.43 22.20 -10.31
CA ALA A 265 -22.08 21.55 -11.58
C ALA A 265 -23.04 21.95 -12.70
N SER A 266 -24.35 21.90 -12.45
CA SER A 266 -25.39 22.25 -13.42
C SER A 266 -25.28 23.71 -13.89
N LYS A 267 -25.00 24.63 -12.96
CA LYS A 267 -24.87 26.06 -13.26
C LYS A 267 -23.59 26.43 -13.99
N ASN A 268 -22.56 25.60 -13.93
CA ASN A 268 -21.22 25.89 -14.48
C ASN A 268 -20.80 24.92 -15.63
N THR A 269 -21.71 24.20 -16.23
CA THR A 269 -21.44 23.13 -17.20
C THR A 269 -20.44 23.51 -18.29
N THR A 270 -20.66 24.65 -18.97
CA THR A 270 -19.78 25.12 -20.05
C THR A 270 -18.37 25.42 -19.56
N LYS A 271 -18.25 26.11 -18.42
CA LYS A 271 -16.94 26.44 -17.84
C LYS A 271 -16.19 25.18 -17.41
N ILE A 272 -16.89 24.24 -16.76
CA ILE A 272 -16.34 22.96 -16.32
C ILE A 272 -15.78 22.17 -17.51
N ASN A 273 -16.52 22.03 -18.62
CA ASN A 273 -16.05 21.34 -19.82
C ASN A 273 -14.82 22.02 -20.44
N ASN A 274 -14.80 23.36 -20.53
CA ASN A 274 -13.66 24.10 -21.06
C ASN A 274 -12.40 23.93 -20.22
N GLU A 275 -12.51 24.00 -18.90
CA GLU A 275 -11.36 23.84 -18.01
C GLU A 275 -10.88 22.39 -17.92
N PHE A 276 -11.80 21.42 -18.00
CA PHE A 276 -11.45 20.01 -18.13
C PHE A 276 -10.62 19.74 -19.39
N LYS A 277 -11.00 20.33 -20.53
CA LYS A 277 -10.20 20.23 -21.76
C LYS A 277 -8.81 20.83 -21.58
N LYS A 278 -8.68 21.98 -20.92
CA LYS A 278 -7.38 22.62 -20.63
C LYS A 278 -6.51 21.77 -19.69
N TYR A 279 -7.10 21.03 -18.76
CA TYR A 279 -6.38 20.17 -17.83
C TYR A 279 -5.50 19.15 -18.55
N PHE A 280 -5.92 18.62 -19.69
CA PHE A 280 -5.19 17.62 -20.46
C PHE A 280 -4.10 18.20 -21.38
N ASN A 281 -3.88 19.52 -21.34
CA ASN A 281 -2.71 20.15 -21.97
C ASN A 281 -1.50 20.04 -21.01
N TYR A 282 -0.57 19.13 -21.29
CA TYR A 282 0.49 18.69 -20.38
C TYR A 282 1.92 18.89 -20.93
N SER A 283 2.15 19.87 -21.80
CA SER A 283 3.42 20.07 -22.50
C SER A 283 4.61 20.47 -21.61
N ASN A 284 4.39 21.00 -20.40
CA ASN A 284 5.40 21.70 -19.59
C ASN A 284 5.99 20.92 -18.40
N PHE A 285 5.89 19.59 -18.35
CA PHE A 285 6.54 18.83 -17.27
C PHE A 285 8.06 18.82 -17.44
N LYS A 286 8.79 18.98 -16.34
CA LYS A 286 10.25 18.87 -16.30
C LYS A 286 10.73 17.54 -16.86
N TYR A 287 10.18 16.43 -16.36
CA TYR A 287 10.51 15.11 -16.86
C TYR A 287 9.49 14.69 -17.93
N LYS A 288 10.01 14.40 -19.15
CA LYS A 288 9.20 13.98 -20.29
C LYS A 288 9.07 12.47 -20.40
N SER A 289 10.01 11.72 -19.80
CA SER A 289 10.00 10.26 -19.81
C SER A 289 10.66 9.69 -18.55
N TYR A 290 10.13 8.57 -18.09
CA TYR A 290 10.71 7.73 -17.06
C TYR A 290 11.17 6.42 -17.69
N VAL A 291 12.45 6.10 -17.55
CA VAL A 291 13.05 4.87 -18.09
C VAL A 291 13.46 3.97 -16.94
N LEU A 292 12.94 2.74 -16.95
CA LEU A 292 13.02 1.81 -15.81
C LEU A 292 13.69 0.51 -16.24
N LYS A 293 14.65 0.04 -15.45
CA LYS A 293 15.43 -1.17 -15.69
C LYS A 293 15.34 -2.10 -14.48
N GLY A 294 14.97 -3.35 -14.72
CA GLY A 294 14.88 -4.38 -13.68
C GLY A 294 14.70 -5.78 -14.23
N ASN A 295 14.48 -6.76 -13.33
CA ASN A 295 14.13 -8.07 -13.78
C ASN A 295 12.70 -8.14 -14.34
N LYS A 296 12.43 -9.14 -15.19
CA LYS A 296 11.15 -9.31 -15.90
C LYS A 296 9.94 -9.36 -14.93
N SER A 297 10.09 -9.99 -13.77
CA SER A 297 8.98 -10.14 -12.81
C SER A 297 8.58 -8.79 -12.20
N LYS A 298 9.56 -7.97 -11.77
CA LYS A 298 9.31 -6.61 -11.24
C LYS A 298 8.68 -5.72 -12.31
N THR A 299 9.22 -5.74 -13.54
CA THR A 299 8.68 -4.96 -14.65
C THR A 299 7.24 -5.36 -14.98
N ASN A 300 6.93 -6.66 -15.05
CA ASN A 300 5.58 -7.16 -15.31
C ASN A 300 4.59 -6.79 -14.19
N LYS A 301 5.03 -6.79 -12.93
CA LYS A 301 4.18 -6.35 -11.80
C LYS A 301 3.83 -4.87 -11.91
N LEU A 302 4.80 -4.02 -12.29
CA LEU A 302 4.53 -2.61 -12.54
C LEU A 302 3.62 -2.41 -13.76
N ILE A 303 3.85 -3.12 -14.87
CA ILE A 303 3.00 -3.08 -16.07
C ILE A 303 1.55 -3.39 -15.71
N ALA A 304 1.29 -4.41 -14.88
CA ALA A 304 -0.04 -4.75 -14.45
C ALA A 304 -0.73 -3.62 -13.64
N LEU A 305 0.03 -2.76 -12.96
CA LEU A 305 -0.50 -1.55 -12.35
C LEU A 305 -0.80 -0.48 -13.39
N LEU A 306 0.12 -0.24 -14.34
CA LEU A 306 -0.08 0.75 -15.41
C LEU A 306 -1.31 0.45 -16.26
N ASP A 307 -1.55 -0.83 -16.58
CA ASP A 307 -2.71 -1.28 -17.34
C ASP A 307 -4.04 -0.94 -16.63
N LYS A 308 -4.08 -1.07 -15.29
CA LYS A 308 -5.27 -0.70 -14.49
C LYS A 308 -5.60 0.79 -14.56
N HIS A 309 -4.59 1.63 -14.72
CA HIS A 309 -4.73 3.07 -14.86
C HIS A 309 -4.81 3.55 -16.32
N GLU A 310 -4.76 2.63 -17.29
CA GLU A 310 -4.71 2.95 -18.72
C GLU A 310 -3.53 3.85 -19.10
N ILE A 311 -2.40 3.70 -18.40
CA ILE A 311 -1.14 4.39 -18.70
C ILE A 311 -0.41 3.64 -19.79
N LYS A 312 -0.14 4.32 -20.91
CA LYS A 312 0.62 3.78 -22.03
C LYS A 312 2.13 3.73 -21.71
N TYR A 313 2.78 2.67 -22.17
CA TYR A 313 4.21 2.42 -21.98
C TYR A 313 4.82 1.74 -23.22
N GLY A 314 6.14 1.74 -23.32
CA GLY A 314 6.86 1.10 -24.42
C GLY A 314 8.20 0.51 -24.00
N ARG A 315 8.92 -0.08 -24.96
CA ARG A 315 10.29 -0.58 -24.80
C ARG A 315 11.30 0.47 -25.20
N ALA A 316 12.41 0.53 -24.48
CA ALA A 316 13.55 1.32 -24.89
C ALA A 316 14.23 0.72 -26.15
N ASN A 317 14.97 1.57 -26.87
CA ASN A 317 15.59 1.24 -28.16
C ASN A 317 17.10 0.94 -28.10
N GLY A 318 17.66 0.68 -26.90
CA GLY A 318 19.09 0.37 -26.71
C GLY A 318 20.02 1.60 -26.62
N LYS A 319 19.49 2.82 -26.75
CA LYS A 319 20.28 4.06 -26.61
C LYS A 319 20.56 4.40 -25.15
N THR A 320 21.58 5.20 -24.91
CA THR A 320 21.86 5.78 -23.59
C THR A 320 20.88 6.93 -23.32
N VAL A 321 20.26 6.89 -22.15
CA VAL A 321 19.34 7.93 -21.68
C VAL A 321 19.95 8.65 -20.49
N SER A 322 19.91 9.98 -20.51
CA SER A 322 20.43 10.85 -19.44
C SER A 322 19.28 11.57 -18.72
N GLY A 323 19.45 11.84 -17.44
CA GLY A 323 18.48 12.53 -16.63
C GLY A 323 18.81 12.44 -15.14
N PHE A 324 17.80 12.57 -14.27
CA PHE A 324 17.93 12.35 -12.83
C PHE A 324 17.99 10.84 -12.56
N ASP A 325 19.06 10.43 -11.87
CA ASP A 325 19.25 9.04 -11.46
C ASP A 325 18.72 8.85 -10.04
N TYR A 326 17.75 7.93 -9.89
CA TYR A 326 17.08 7.64 -8.61
C TYR A 326 18.02 7.01 -7.58
N GLU A 327 19.05 6.28 -8.01
CA GLU A 327 19.97 5.61 -7.11
C GLU A 327 20.98 6.57 -6.48
N THR A 328 21.40 7.58 -7.24
CA THR A 328 22.43 8.53 -6.82
C THR A 328 21.91 9.92 -6.43
N LYS A 329 20.64 10.23 -6.74
CA LYS A 329 20.00 11.57 -6.62
C LYS A 329 20.71 12.65 -7.42
N LYS A 330 21.47 12.30 -8.44
CA LYS A 330 22.26 13.23 -9.27
C LYS A 330 21.91 13.05 -10.75
N LYS A 331 22.39 13.96 -11.58
CA LYS A 331 22.37 13.76 -13.02
C LYS A 331 23.24 12.56 -13.38
N GLY A 332 22.65 11.62 -14.13
CA GLY A 332 23.31 10.39 -14.53
C GLY A 332 22.87 9.94 -15.92
N SER A 333 23.38 8.79 -16.35
CA SER A 333 22.96 8.15 -17.59
C SER A 333 22.89 6.65 -17.46
N MET A 334 22.00 6.04 -18.23
CA MET A 334 21.77 4.59 -18.25
C MET A 334 21.73 4.08 -19.69
N LYS A 335 22.57 3.11 -20.00
CA LYS A 335 22.46 2.35 -21.26
C LYS A 335 21.23 1.46 -21.18
N THR A 336 20.31 1.63 -22.10
CA THR A 336 19.06 0.88 -22.15
C THR A 336 19.17 -0.37 -23.01
N SER A 337 18.15 -1.22 -22.93
CA SER A 337 17.96 -2.40 -23.77
C SER A 337 16.47 -2.54 -24.12
N ALA A 338 16.14 -3.40 -25.07
CA ALA A 338 14.75 -3.70 -25.43
C ALA A 338 13.93 -4.37 -24.29
N LYS A 339 14.55 -4.66 -23.13
CA LYS A 339 13.87 -5.17 -21.95
C LYS A 339 13.44 -4.07 -20.98
N ASP A 340 13.94 -2.85 -21.17
CA ASP A 340 13.72 -1.74 -20.26
C ASP A 340 12.44 -0.99 -20.65
N LEU A 341 11.69 -0.56 -19.63
CA LEU A 341 10.39 0.09 -19.76
C LEU A 341 10.56 1.60 -19.94
N VAL A 342 9.79 2.19 -20.84
CA VAL A 342 9.69 3.64 -21.05
C VAL A 342 8.26 4.08 -20.81
N ILE A 343 8.07 5.06 -19.95
CA ILE A 343 6.78 5.68 -19.67
C ILE A 343 6.92 7.17 -19.99
N SER A 344 6.13 7.65 -20.96
CA SER A 344 6.15 9.06 -21.41
C SER A 344 5.03 9.85 -20.73
N THR A 345 5.31 11.11 -20.39
CA THR A 345 4.27 12.07 -19.97
C THR A 345 3.50 12.66 -21.17
N ASN A 346 3.84 12.30 -22.40
CA ASN A 346 3.10 12.74 -23.60
C ASN A 346 1.86 11.86 -23.85
N GLN A 347 0.93 11.88 -22.90
CA GLN A 347 -0.33 11.11 -22.94
C GLN A 347 -1.35 11.70 -21.93
N PRO A 348 -2.65 11.40 -22.07
CA PRO A 348 -3.70 11.98 -21.21
C PRO A 348 -3.47 11.78 -19.71
N LYS A 349 -2.86 10.68 -19.27
CA LYS A 349 -2.55 10.40 -17.85
C LYS A 349 -1.26 11.07 -17.34
N ALA A 350 -0.76 12.10 -18.02
CA ALA A 350 0.53 12.74 -17.73
C ALA A 350 0.71 13.20 -16.27
N ARG A 351 -0.31 13.81 -15.68
CA ARG A 351 -0.27 14.30 -14.30
C ARG A 351 -0.18 13.15 -13.31
N LEU A 352 -0.98 12.10 -13.50
CA LEU A 352 -0.90 10.89 -12.69
C LEU A 352 0.49 10.23 -12.82
N ILE A 353 1.03 10.12 -14.03
CA ILE A 353 2.38 9.60 -14.28
C ILE A 353 3.41 10.43 -13.51
N LYS A 354 3.35 11.76 -13.60
CA LYS A 354 4.26 12.63 -12.84
C LYS A 354 4.18 12.31 -11.35
N SER A 355 2.99 12.31 -10.76
CA SER A 355 2.82 12.04 -9.33
C SER A 355 3.37 10.66 -8.93
N LEU A 356 3.11 9.61 -9.71
CA LEU A 356 3.53 8.24 -9.38
C LEU A 356 5.02 7.98 -9.59
N PHE A 357 5.66 8.71 -10.51
CA PHE A 357 7.04 8.42 -10.95
C PHE A 357 8.05 9.51 -10.61
N GLU A 358 7.65 10.70 -10.17
CA GLU A 358 8.64 11.72 -9.81
C GLU A 358 9.54 11.25 -8.65
N PRO A 359 10.81 11.69 -8.61
CA PRO A 359 11.74 11.29 -7.56
C PRO A 359 11.26 11.66 -6.15
N ALA A 360 10.65 12.82 -6.01
CA ALA A 360 10.06 13.32 -4.78
C ALA A 360 8.98 14.35 -5.12
N ALA A 361 7.86 14.31 -4.43
CA ALA A 361 6.86 15.35 -4.47
C ALA A 361 7.37 16.62 -3.77
N LYS A 362 6.98 17.79 -4.28
CA LYS A 362 7.26 19.06 -3.62
C LYS A 362 6.27 19.24 -2.47
N LEU A 363 6.78 19.50 -1.29
CA LEU A 363 5.97 19.81 -0.11
C LEU A 363 5.91 21.32 0.09
N SER A 364 4.73 21.91 0.13
CA SER A 364 4.51 23.32 0.51
C SER A 364 4.40 23.48 2.03
N ASP A 365 3.98 22.44 2.73
CA ASP A 365 3.97 22.36 4.20
C ASP A 365 4.49 20.98 4.65
N SER A 366 5.04 20.92 5.86
CA SER A 366 5.52 19.69 6.51
C SER A 366 4.46 19.01 7.37
N ILE A 367 3.38 19.70 7.71
CA ILE A 367 2.21 19.13 8.38
C ILE A 367 1.36 18.49 7.30
N THR A 368 1.25 17.17 7.32
CA THR A 368 0.55 16.37 6.31
C THR A 368 -0.33 15.32 6.97
N TYR A 369 -1.41 14.96 6.29
CA TYR A 369 -2.37 14.00 6.80
C TYR A 369 -1.86 12.55 6.75
N ASP A 370 -1.04 12.19 5.73
CA ASP A 370 -0.55 10.82 5.55
C ASP A 370 0.91 10.82 5.02
N ILE A 371 1.33 9.72 4.40
CA ILE A 371 2.69 9.56 3.89
C ILE A 371 3.02 10.57 2.79
N THR A 372 4.26 11.00 2.77
CA THR A 372 4.79 12.01 1.86
C THR A 372 5.73 11.46 0.79
N ALA A 373 5.88 10.12 0.72
CA ALA A 373 6.73 9.45 -0.26
C ALA A 373 6.11 8.14 -0.75
N TRP A 374 6.09 7.93 -2.08
CA TRP A 374 5.44 6.77 -2.72
C TRP A 374 6.03 6.38 -4.07
N SER A 375 7.07 7.05 -4.56
CA SER A 375 7.59 6.93 -5.93
C SER A 375 7.81 5.48 -6.38
N LEU A 376 7.16 5.07 -7.47
CA LEU A 376 7.09 3.68 -7.93
C LEU A 376 8.45 3.06 -8.28
N PRO A 377 9.45 3.78 -8.85
CA PRO A 377 10.78 3.21 -9.05
C PRO A 377 11.38 2.64 -7.77
N TYR A 378 11.24 3.32 -6.63
CA TYR A 378 11.70 2.83 -5.33
C TYR A 378 10.84 1.69 -4.81
N ALA A 379 9.51 1.83 -4.90
CA ALA A 379 8.56 0.82 -4.40
C ALA A 379 8.71 -0.53 -5.11
N TYR A 380 9.06 -0.54 -6.40
CA TYR A 380 9.29 -1.75 -7.19
C TYR A 380 10.77 -2.17 -7.26
N GLY A 381 11.67 -1.38 -6.67
CA GLY A 381 13.11 -1.67 -6.70
C GLY A 381 13.67 -1.75 -8.11
N LEU A 382 13.31 -0.78 -8.95
CA LEU A 382 13.76 -0.64 -10.32
C LEU A 382 14.79 0.48 -10.42
N LYS A 383 15.89 0.25 -11.15
CA LYS A 383 16.79 1.34 -11.52
C LYS A 383 16.07 2.27 -12.48
N ALA A 384 16.16 3.58 -12.27
CA ALA A 384 15.39 4.53 -13.05
C ALA A 384 16.16 5.80 -13.38
N ILE A 385 15.85 6.36 -14.57
CA ILE A 385 16.25 7.69 -14.99
C ILE A 385 14.99 8.50 -15.34
N ALA A 386 14.81 9.65 -14.70
CA ALA A 386 13.80 10.64 -15.11
C ALA A 386 14.44 11.60 -16.13
N SER A 387 14.05 11.47 -17.40
CA SER A 387 14.63 12.23 -18.51
C SER A 387 13.81 13.49 -18.80
N GLU A 388 14.49 14.63 -18.98
CA GLU A 388 13.89 15.88 -19.44
C GLU A 388 13.57 15.88 -20.95
N LYS A 389 13.97 14.82 -21.66
CA LYS A 389 13.70 14.61 -23.09
C LYS A 389 12.69 13.48 -23.28
N LEU A 390 11.91 13.56 -24.34
CA LEU A 390 11.10 12.44 -24.81
C LEU A 390 12.01 11.31 -25.30
N VAL A 391 11.88 10.14 -24.70
CA VAL A 391 12.61 8.94 -25.08
C VAL A 391 11.76 8.13 -26.06
N GLN A 392 12.30 7.88 -27.22
CA GLN A 392 11.66 7.05 -28.25
C GLN A 392 11.48 5.62 -27.73
N SER A 393 10.30 5.08 -27.92
CA SER A 393 9.95 3.72 -27.50
C SER A 393 9.17 2.98 -28.57
N SER A 394 9.27 1.66 -28.60
CA SER A 394 8.45 0.76 -29.41
C SER A 394 7.42 0.03 -28.53
N ASN A 395 6.45 -0.61 -29.15
CA ASN A 395 5.43 -1.36 -28.44
C ASN A 395 6.04 -2.42 -27.51
N PHE A 396 5.52 -2.52 -26.28
CA PHE A 396 5.95 -3.52 -25.31
C PHE A 396 5.11 -4.78 -25.49
N THR A 397 5.76 -5.89 -25.76
CA THR A 397 5.11 -7.21 -25.82
C THR A 397 5.70 -8.11 -24.74
N THR A 398 4.88 -8.72 -23.93
CA THR A 398 5.32 -9.73 -22.97
C THR A 398 5.52 -11.06 -23.68
N THR A 399 6.69 -11.67 -23.55
CA THR A 399 6.93 -13.02 -24.04
C THR A 399 6.54 -14.04 -22.96
N LYS A 400 5.73 -15.01 -23.33
CA LYS A 400 5.41 -16.15 -22.47
C LYS A 400 6.63 -17.09 -22.40
N VAL A 401 6.94 -17.58 -21.21
CA VAL A 401 7.98 -18.60 -21.04
C VAL A 401 7.37 -19.97 -21.32
N THR A 402 8.02 -20.72 -22.20
CA THR A 402 7.69 -22.13 -22.46
C THR A 402 8.89 -23.00 -22.08
N ASN A 403 8.68 -23.94 -21.19
CA ASN A 403 9.67 -24.90 -20.75
C ASN A 403 9.37 -26.26 -21.37
N ASN A 404 10.43 -27.01 -21.69
CA ASN A 404 10.34 -28.37 -22.19
C ASN A 404 10.83 -29.36 -21.14
N GLN A 405 10.31 -30.58 -21.18
CA GLN A 405 10.82 -31.69 -20.35
C GLN A 405 12.21 -32.09 -20.83
N SER A 406 13.07 -32.48 -19.87
CA SER A 406 14.40 -33.03 -20.19
C SER A 406 14.59 -34.38 -19.48
N LYS A 407 14.60 -35.46 -20.26
CA LYS A 407 14.79 -36.83 -19.73
C LYS A 407 16.15 -37.00 -19.04
N ASN A 408 17.15 -36.25 -19.45
CA ASN A 408 18.54 -36.35 -18.94
C ASN A 408 18.84 -35.35 -17.81
N ALA A 409 17.91 -34.51 -17.40
CA ALA A 409 18.13 -33.56 -16.31
C ALA A 409 18.35 -34.30 -14.99
N TYR A 410 19.45 -34.05 -14.31
CA TYR A 410 19.68 -34.45 -12.92
C TYR A 410 18.75 -33.66 -11.97
N ALA A 411 18.63 -32.36 -12.23
CA ALA A 411 17.74 -31.48 -11.50
C ALA A 411 17.22 -30.31 -12.36
N TYR A 412 16.16 -29.66 -11.88
CA TYR A 412 15.69 -28.39 -12.38
C TYR A 412 15.98 -27.27 -11.37
N THR A 413 16.31 -26.09 -11.88
CA THR A 413 16.67 -24.94 -11.04
C THR A 413 15.87 -23.71 -11.44
N PHE A 414 15.60 -22.85 -10.43
CA PHE A 414 14.88 -21.61 -10.56
C PHE A 414 15.61 -20.48 -9.85
N SER A 415 15.56 -19.29 -10.41
CA SER A 415 16.10 -18.08 -9.78
C SER A 415 15.22 -17.65 -8.60
N TRP A 416 15.81 -16.87 -7.69
CA TRP A 416 15.12 -16.25 -6.57
C TRP A 416 15.37 -14.74 -6.55
N ASN A 417 14.46 -13.95 -7.12
CA ASN A 417 14.68 -12.52 -7.35
C ASN A 417 13.42 -11.66 -7.12
N HIS A 418 12.27 -12.28 -6.90
CA HIS A 418 11.00 -11.60 -6.77
C HIS A 418 9.97 -12.48 -6.06
N LEU A 419 8.94 -11.88 -5.45
CA LEU A 419 7.86 -12.62 -4.78
C LEU A 419 7.21 -13.70 -5.66
N SER A 420 7.10 -13.47 -6.97
CA SER A 420 6.55 -14.49 -7.89
C SER A 420 7.39 -15.77 -8.00
N ASP A 421 8.65 -15.75 -7.55
CA ASP A 421 9.45 -16.96 -7.42
C ASP A 421 9.08 -17.72 -6.13
N ALA A 422 8.74 -16.98 -5.08
CA ALA A 422 8.22 -17.55 -3.83
C ALA A 422 6.80 -18.13 -4.03
N GLU A 423 5.98 -17.52 -4.89
CA GLU A 423 4.67 -18.05 -5.27
C GLU A 423 4.79 -19.41 -5.98
N LEU A 424 5.75 -19.55 -6.92
CA LEU A 424 6.08 -20.84 -7.54
C LEU A 424 6.56 -21.86 -6.50
N LEU A 425 7.48 -21.46 -5.60
CA LEU A 425 7.97 -22.33 -4.53
C LEU A 425 6.83 -22.83 -3.64
N ALA A 426 5.92 -21.94 -3.22
CA ALA A 426 4.76 -22.29 -2.41
C ALA A 426 3.85 -23.31 -3.10
N ASP A 427 3.58 -23.15 -4.40
CA ASP A 427 2.77 -24.09 -5.19
C ASP A 427 3.47 -25.46 -5.33
N LEU A 428 4.78 -25.50 -5.52
CA LEU A 428 5.56 -26.73 -5.57
C LEU A 428 5.55 -27.49 -4.22
N LEU A 429 5.70 -26.76 -3.11
CA LEU A 429 5.62 -27.35 -1.76
C LEU A 429 4.21 -27.91 -1.47
N LYS A 430 3.14 -27.23 -1.92
CA LYS A 430 1.75 -27.74 -1.85
C LYS A 430 1.56 -29.03 -2.64
N GLN A 431 2.23 -29.17 -3.78
CA GLN A 431 2.22 -30.38 -4.59
C GLN A 431 3.13 -31.48 -4.04
N ASN A 432 3.66 -31.30 -2.82
CA ASN A 432 4.56 -32.24 -2.14
C ASN A 432 5.92 -32.47 -2.84
N PHE A 433 6.40 -31.49 -3.63
CA PHE A 433 7.77 -31.52 -4.11
C PHE A 433 8.75 -31.24 -2.97
N ARG A 434 9.86 -32.01 -2.93
CA ARG A 434 11.00 -31.70 -2.09
C ARG A 434 11.89 -30.72 -2.84
N VAL A 435 12.12 -29.57 -2.24
CA VAL A 435 12.84 -28.45 -2.85
C VAL A 435 14.07 -28.12 -2.01
N ARG A 436 15.22 -27.96 -2.65
CA ARG A 436 16.45 -27.46 -2.03
C ARG A 436 16.75 -26.04 -2.49
N PHE A 437 17.62 -25.33 -1.80
CA PHE A 437 18.18 -24.05 -2.23
C PHE A 437 19.68 -24.00 -1.94
N THR A 438 20.42 -23.23 -2.74
CA THR A 438 21.84 -22.98 -2.48
C THR A 438 22.04 -21.74 -1.61
N ARG A 439 22.90 -21.86 -0.59
CA ARG A 439 23.30 -20.74 0.28
C ARG A 439 24.48 -19.95 -0.29
N LYS A 440 25.14 -20.45 -1.32
CA LYS A 440 26.30 -19.83 -1.96
C LYS A 440 26.10 -19.78 -3.47
N ASN A 441 26.75 -18.85 -4.12
CA ASN A 441 26.83 -18.84 -5.57
C ASN A 441 27.57 -20.07 -6.06
N MET A 442 27.08 -20.65 -7.16
CA MET A 442 27.68 -21.81 -7.80
C MET A 442 27.46 -21.76 -9.32
N ILE A 443 28.31 -22.49 -10.04
CA ILE A 443 28.13 -22.80 -11.47
C ILE A 443 27.99 -24.32 -11.59
N ASN A 444 26.95 -24.76 -12.30
CA ASN A 444 26.73 -26.16 -12.55
C ASN A 444 26.18 -26.36 -13.97
N SER A 445 26.79 -27.23 -14.75
CA SER A 445 26.46 -27.45 -16.16
C SER A 445 26.44 -26.14 -16.96
N GLY A 446 27.41 -25.24 -16.71
CA GLY A 446 27.51 -23.90 -17.30
C GLY A 446 26.43 -22.90 -16.83
N GLN A 447 25.53 -23.30 -15.93
CA GLN A 447 24.47 -22.45 -15.39
C GLN A 447 24.92 -21.74 -14.10
N GLN A 448 24.85 -20.40 -14.08
CA GLN A 448 25.04 -19.60 -12.87
C GLN A 448 23.81 -19.72 -11.96
N LEU A 449 23.99 -20.22 -10.74
CA LEU A 449 23.01 -20.22 -9.65
C LEU A 449 23.49 -19.29 -8.54
N ASN A 450 22.72 -18.24 -8.29
CA ASN A 450 23.01 -17.34 -7.19
C ASN A 450 22.45 -17.90 -5.87
N ALA A 451 23.00 -17.46 -4.75
CA ALA A 451 22.45 -17.77 -3.44
C ALA A 451 20.95 -17.48 -3.38
N GLY A 452 20.18 -18.40 -2.82
CA GLY A 452 18.71 -18.40 -2.85
C GLY A 452 18.08 -19.11 -4.05
N SER A 453 18.81 -19.42 -5.13
CA SER A 453 18.25 -20.25 -6.22
C SER A 453 17.78 -21.59 -5.66
N PHE A 454 16.56 -22.03 -6.04
CA PHE A 454 16.04 -23.30 -5.57
C PHE A 454 16.13 -24.40 -6.64
N ILE A 455 16.23 -25.63 -6.16
CA ILE A 455 16.68 -26.80 -6.91
C ILE A 455 15.77 -27.98 -6.60
N LEU A 456 15.27 -28.66 -7.62
CA LEU A 456 14.49 -29.89 -7.50
C LEU A 456 15.21 -31.03 -8.18
N THR A 457 15.81 -31.92 -7.38
CA THR A 457 16.48 -33.12 -7.90
C THR A 457 15.49 -34.25 -8.15
N ARG A 458 15.73 -35.08 -9.17
CA ARG A 458 14.94 -36.31 -9.38
C ARG A 458 15.06 -37.23 -8.18
N GLY A 459 16.27 -37.33 -7.61
CA GLY A 459 16.56 -38.20 -6.48
C GLY A 459 15.69 -37.94 -5.27
N ASP A 460 15.51 -36.65 -4.90
CA ASP A 460 14.64 -36.26 -3.79
C ASP A 460 13.13 -36.45 -4.10
N ASN A 461 12.76 -36.46 -5.39
CA ASN A 461 11.37 -36.44 -5.83
C ASN A 461 10.89 -37.75 -6.49
N LYS A 462 11.52 -38.87 -6.19
CA LYS A 462 11.13 -40.23 -6.70
C LYS A 462 9.67 -40.60 -6.39
N HIS A 463 9.09 -40.03 -5.33
CA HIS A 463 7.70 -40.23 -4.93
C HIS A 463 6.68 -39.45 -5.82
N ILE A 464 7.14 -38.54 -6.66
CA ILE A 464 6.28 -37.76 -7.57
C ILE A 464 6.16 -38.51 -8.91
N LYS A 465 5.02 -39.10 -9.20
CA LYS A 465 4.72 -39.65 -10.52
C LYS A 465 4.74 -38.55 -11.57
N ASN A 466 5.38 -38.84 -12.74
CA ASN A 466 5.52 -37.87 -13.83
C ASN A 466 6.19 -36.55 -13.41
N PHE A 467 7.27 -36.66 -12.62
CA PHE A 467 7.99 -35.51 -12.05
C PHE A 467 8.26 -34.39 -13.06
N ASP A 468 8.86 -34.70 -14.24
CA ASP A 468 9.19 -33.69 -15.23
C ASP A 468 7.95 -32.96 -15.77
N SER A 469 6.94 -33.71 -16.14
CA SER A 469 5.73 -33.19 -16.72
C SER A 469 5.00 -32.23 -15.74
N LYS A 470 4.86 -32.65 -14.47
CA LYS A 470 4.24 -31.83 -13.43
C LYS A 470 5.06 -30.57 -13.13
N LEU A 471 6.39 -30.70 -13.01
CA LEU A 471 7.27 -29.57 -12.74
C LEU A 471 7.23 -28.53 -13.87
N VAL A 472 7.36 -28.99 -15.13
CA VAL A 472 7.35 -28.13 -16.31
C VAL A 472 5.97 -27.46 -16.47
N ALA A 473 4.87 -28.18 -16.25
CA ALA A 473 3.53 -27.59 -16.27
C ALA A 473 3.37 -26.50 -15.21
N THR A 474 3.85 -26.75 -13.99
CA THR A 474 3.83 -25.77 -12.91
C THR A 474 4.69 -24.54 -13.26
N ALA A 475 5.91 -24.72 -13.76
CA ALA A 475 6.79 -23.64 -14.18
C ALA A 475 6.15 -22.75 -15.29
N ASN A 476 5.51 -23.39 -16.28
CA ASN A 476 4.79 -22.71 -17.37
C ASN A 476 3.57 -21.92 -16.84
N LYS A 477 2.80 -22.47 -15.92
CA LYS A 477 1.68 -21.81 -15.24
C LYS A 477 2.13 -20.49 -14.59
N PHE A 478 3.29 -20.48 -13.94
CA PHE A 478 3.85 -19.29 -13.29
C PHE A 478 4.73 -18.44 -14.21
N ASN A 479 4.83 -18.78 -15.50
CA ASN A 479 5.66 -18.06 -16.48
C ASN A 479 7.13 -17.95 -16.03
N LYS A 480 7.67 -19.03 -15.41
CA LYS A 480 9.05 -19.10 -14.87
C LYS A 480 9.91 -20.04 -15.69
N SER A 481 11.17 -19.66 -15.91
CA SER A 481 12.14 -20.49 -16.63
C SER A 481 12.68 -21.57 -15.70
N ALA A 482 12.42 -22.84 -16.05
CA ALA A 482 13.02 -24.02 -15.45
C ALA A 482 14.32 -24.32 -16.20
N LYS A 483 15.47 -24.06 -15.60
CA LYS A 483 16.78 -24.43 -16.15
C LYS A 483 17.15 -25.81 -15.70
N THR A 484 17.78 -26.61 -16.57
CA THR A 484 18.22 -27.98 -16.25
C THR A 484 19.71 -27.99 -15.95
N ILE A 485 20.09 -28.88 -15.02
CA ILE A 485 21.47 -29.24 -14.72
C ILE A 485 21.59 -30.78 -14.80
N ASN A 486 22.74 -31.27 -15.29
CA ASN A 486 22.90 -32.67 -15.68
C ASN A 486 23.72 -33.46 -14.68
N SER A 487 24.31 -32.83 -13.68
CA SER A 487 25.17 -33.46 -12.69
C SER A 487 24.97 -32.86 -11.29
N GLY A 488 25.19 -33.66 -10.26
CA GLY A 488 25.30 -33.15 -8.88
C GLY A 488 26.68 -32.55 -8.57
N PHE A 489 27.66 -32.75 -9.46
CA PHE A 489 28.99 -32.16 -9.38
C PHE A 489 29.02 -30.79 -10.03
N SER A 490 29.45 -29.78 -9.29
CA SER A 490 29.43 -28.38 -9.73
C SER A 490 30.74 -28.00 -10.42
N ASP A 491 30.64 -27.19 -11.49
CA ASP A 491 31.81 -26.67 -12.21
C ASP A 491 32.58 -25.67 -11.31
N LYS A 492 31.84 -24.94 -10.43
CA LYS A 492 32.43 -24.04 -9.44
C LYS A 492 31.48 -23.86 -8.26
N GLY A 493 32.04 -23.87 -7.05
CA GLY A 493 31.30 -23.70 -5.81
C GLY A 493 30.85 -25.05 -5.20
N PRO A 494 29.81 -25.08 -4.34
CA PRO A 494 29.41 -26.30 -3.65
C PRO A 494 28.67 -27.28 -4.56
N ASP A 495 28.91 -28.56 -4.40
CA ASP A 495 28.13 -29.63 -5.02
C ASP A 495 26.72 -29.73 -4.43
N LEU A 496 25.78 -30.38 -5.14
CA LEU A 496 24.37 -30.47 -4.70
C LEU A 496 24.18 -31.25 -3.41
N GLY A 497 25.09 -32.12 -3.03
CA GLY A 497 25.10 -32.81 -1.74
C GLY A 497 25.77 -32.06 -0.60
N SER A 498 26.35 -30.88 -0.89
CA SER A 498 27.05 -30.06 0.11
C SER A 498 26.12 -29.56 1.21
N SER A 499 26.68 -29.30 2.39
CA SER A 499 26.01 -28.60 3.49
C SER A 499 25.55 -27.19 3.15
N SER A 500 26.03 -26.59 2.04
CA SER A 500 25.56 -25.30 1.50
C SER A 500 24.29 -25.43 0.66
N VAL A 501 23.85 -26.63 0.29
CA VAL A 501 22.60 -26.88 -0.42
C VAL A 501 21.59 -27.51 0.54
N ARG A 502 20.57 -26.76 0.93
CA ARG A 502 19.65 -27.12 2.03
C ARG A 502 18.24 -27.38 1.53
N GLU A 503 17.53 -28.26 2.20
CA GLU A 503 16.11 -28.52 1.97
C GLU A 503 15.27 -27.41 2.54
N ILE A 504 14.24 -26.99 1.77
CA ILE A 504 13.20 -26.06 2.22
C ILE A 504 12.07 -26.88 2.82
N LYS A 505 11.83 -26.69 4.11
CA LYS A 505 10.75 -27.40 4.82
C LYS A 505 9.44 -26.65 4.71
N ASN A 506 8.34 -27.37 4.57
CA ASN A 506 7.00 -26.82 4.74
C ASN A 506 6.86 -26.19 6.12
N GLN A 507 6.38 -24.94 6.17
CA GLN A 507 6.21 -24.17 7.40
C GLN A 507 4.77 -24.24 7.86
N LYS A 508 4.56 -24.53 9.16
CA LYS A 508 3.30 -24.28 9.84
C LYS A 508 3.38 -22.91 10.49
N ILE A 509 2.54 -21.98 10.05
CA ILE A 509 2.63 -20.57 10.38
C ILE A 509 1.43 -20.16 11.21
N ALA A 510 1.67 -19.48 12.33
CA ALA A 510 0.68 -18.76 13.12
C ALA A 510 0.84 -17.25 12.88
N ILE A 511 -0.28 -16.53 12.80
CA ILE A 511 -0.31 -15.07 12.73
C ILE A 511 -1.18 -14.56 13.89
N LEU A 512 -0.64 -13.64 14.67
CA LEU A 512 -1.40 -13.04 15.78
C LEU A 512 -2.46 -12.08 15.24
N SER A 513 -3.67 -12.14 15.77
CA SER A 513 -4.81 -11.30 15.38
C SER A 513 -5.56 -10.81 16.62
N GLY A 514 -6.45 -9.83 16.49
CA GLY A 514 -7.28 -9.33 17.60
C GLY A 514 -6.85 -7.97 18.15
N ASN A 515 -7.41 -7.58 19.28
CA ASN A 515 -7.43 -6.21 19.81
C ASN A 515 -6.08 -5.48 19.93
N TYR A 516 -4.97 -6.20 20.08
CA TYR A 516 -3.64 -5.60 20.20
C TYR A 516 -2.92 -5.43 18.85
N THR A 517 -3.50 -6.00 17.77
CA THR A 517 -2.95 -5.92 16.42
C THR A 517 -3.61 -4.79 15.63
N SER A 518 -2.84 -4.08 14.81
CA SER A 518 -3.41 -3.24 13.78
C SER A 518 -4.17 -4.12 12.78
N SER A 519 -5.46 -3.88 12.58
CA SER A 519 -6.27 -4.61 11.61
C SER A 519 -5.70 -4.47 10.20
N LEU A 520 -5.24 -3.27 9.82
CA LEU A 520 -4.62 -3.01 8.51
C LEU A 520 -3.33 -3.83 8.32
N SER A 521 -2.46 -3.87 9.35
CA SER A 521 -1.22 -4.65 9.25
C SER A 521 -1.48 -6.16 9.20
N TYR A 522 -2.46 -6.64 9.97
CA TYR A 522 -2.91 -8.03 9.86
C TYR A 522 -3.46 -8.30 8.44
N GLY A 523 -4.27 -7.39 7.90
CA GLY A 523 -4.84 -7.50 6.56
C GLY A 523 -3.79 -7.57 5.45
N GLU A 524 -2.72 -6.76 5.53
CA GLU A 524 -1.59 -6.84 4.58
C GLU A 524 -0.93 -8.22 4.59
N ILE A 525 -0.76 -8.82 5.77
CA ILE A 525 -0.18 -10.16 5.92
C ILE A 525 -1.17 -11.22 5.41
N GLN A 526 -2.46 -11.12 5.76
CA GLN A 526 -3.51 -12.00 5.23
C GLN A 526 -3.54 -11.98 3.71
N TYR A 527 -3.55 -10.80 3.10
CA TYR A 527 -3.52 -10.62 1.65
C TYR A 527 -2.25 -11.24 1.02
N PHE A 528 -1.10 -11.02 1.64
CA PHE A 528 0.16 -11.63 1.21
C PHE A 528 0.05 -13.16 1.16
N PHE A 529 -0.49 -13.79 2.20
CA PHE A 529 -0.62 -15.26 2.25
C PHE A 529 -1.69 -15.80 1.30
N GLU A 530 -2.85 -15.18 1.22
CA GLU A 530 -4.00 -15.73 0.49
C GLU A 530 -3.97 -15.37 -1.00
N LYS A 531 -3.64 -14.12 -1.34
CA LYS A 531 -3.69 -13.64 -2.73
C LYS A 531 -2.36 -13.75 -3.46
N GLU A 532 -1.25 -13.42 -2.77
CA GLU A 532 0.05 -13.35 -3.44
C GLU A 532 0.83 -14.65 -3.29
N LEU A 533 1.04 -15.17 -2.09
CA LEU A 533 1.83 -16.39 -1.87
C LEU A 533 1.02 -17.67 -2.02
N LYS A 534 -0.28 -17.62 -1.75
CA LYS A 534 -1.23 -18.74 -1.72
C LYS A 534 -0.76 -19.89 -0.82
N TYR A 535 -0.30 -19.53 0.38
CA TYR A 535 0.27 -20.44 1.38
C TYR A 535 -0.55 -20.42 2.66
N SER A 536 -0.74 -21.59 3.29
CA SER A 536 -1.61 -21.75 4.46
C SER A 536 -1.01 -21.13 5.73
N TYR A 537 -1.86 -20.55 6.56
CA TYR A 537 -1.54 -20.06 7.89
C TYR A 537 -2.72 -20.29 8.86
N THR A 538 -2.49 -20.07 10.14
CA THR A 538 -3.54 -20.06 11.17
C THR A 538 -3.53 -18.70 11.88
N ALA A 539 -4.67 -18.01 11.91
CA ALA A 539 -4.84 -16.83 12.76
C ALA A 539 -5.06 -17.26 14.22
N ILE A 540 -4.32 -16.68 15.15
CA ILE A 540 -4.49 -16.86 16.58
C ILE A 540 -4.93 -15.54 17.19
N ASN A 541 -6.16 -15.48 17.69
CA ASN A 541 -6.67 -14.30 18.37
C ASN A 541 -5.93 -14.07 19.70
N THR A 542 -5.60 -12.80 19.98
CA THR A 542 -4.96 -12.36 21.24
C THR A 542 -5.70 -12.81 22.47
N ASP A 543 -7.05 -12.84 22.45
CA ASP A 543 -7.87 -13.26 23.57
C ASP A 543 -7.65 -14.75 23.94
N ASN A 544 -7.30 -15.56 22.95
CA ASN A 544 -7.07 -16.99 23.09
C ASN A 544 -5.58 -17.38 23.03
N PHE A 545 -4.66 -16.40 23.05
CA PHE A 545 -3.24 -16.67 22.92
C PHE A 545 -2.64 -17.29 24.18
N SER A 546 -1.97 -18.43 24.01
CA SER A 546 -1.02 -18.97 24.96
C SER A 546 0.21 -19.54 24.24
N ALA A 547 1.36 -19.49 24.90
CA ALA A 547 2.60 -20.00 24.29
C ALA A 547 2.57 -21.51 24.01
N SER A 548 1.80 -22.28 24.79
CA SER A 548 1.62 -23.73 24.58
C SER A 548 0.91 -24.06 23.24
N LYS A 549 0.06 -23.18 22.75
CA LYS A 549 -0.59 -23.34 21.43
C LYS A 549 0.41 -23.26 20.27
N LEU A 550 1.58 -22.65 20.50
CA LEU A 550 2.63 -22.51 19.48
C LEU A 550 3.42 -23.80 19.21
N ASP A 551 3.32 -24.83 20.04
CA ASP A 551 4.08 -26.06 19.86
C ASP A 551 3.77 -26.79 18.53
N ASN A 552 2.61 -26.51 17.92
CA ASN A 552 2.22 -27.03 16.61
C ASN A 552 2.74 -26.20 15.42
N TYR A 553 3.38 -25.05 15.67
CA TYR A 553 3.82 -24.11 14.66
C TYR A 553 5.34 -23.96 14.62
N HIS A 554 5.88 -23.66 13.44
CA HIS A 554 7.30 -23.36 13.26
C HIS A 554 7.58 -21.86 13.32
N THR A 555 6.61 -21.04 12.89
CA THR A 555 6.76 -19.60 12.78
C THR A 555 5.54 -18.89 13.37
N LEU A 556 5.79 -17.88 14.20
CA LEU A 556 4.80 -16.91 14.66
C LEU A 556 5.10 -15.55 14.02
N ILE A 557 4.14 -14.99 13.30
CA ILE A 557 4.20 -13.61 12.80
C ILE A 557 3.39 -12.73 13.75
N ILE A 558 4.03 -11.66 14.22
CA ILE A 558 3.40 -10.63 15.04
C ILE A 558 3.28 -9.37 14.20
N PRO A 559 2.06 -9.01 13.73
CA PRO A 559 1.81 -7.82 12.93
C PRO A 559 2.22 -6.53 13.67
N ASN A 560 2.26 -5.41 12.95
CA ASN A 560 2.32 -4.10 13.61
C ASN A 560 1.12 -3.95 14.56
N GLY A 561 1.33 -3.27 15.70
CA GLY A 561 0.29 -3.07 16.70
C GLY A 561 0.82 -2.44 17.98
N TYR A 562 -0.02 -2.34 18.99
CA TYR A 562 0.32 -1.86 20.31
C TYR A 562 0.13 -2.99 21.33
N TYR A 563 1.23 -3.58 21.77
CA TYR A 563 1.25 -4.77 22.65
C TYR A 563 1.55 -4.45 24.11
N GLY A 564 1.44 -3.18 24.51
CA GLY A 564 1.61 -2.76 25.89
C GLY A 564 0.62 -3.50 26.82
N GLY A 565 1.15 -4.18 27.84
CA GLY A 565 0.33 -4.99 28.75
C GLY A 565 -0.06 -6.40 28.25
N PHE A 566 -0.08 -6.65 26.92
CA PHE A 566 -0.45 -7.97 26.38
C PHE A 566 0.62 -9.03 26.64
N PHE A 567 1.86 -8.77 26.28
CA PHE A 567 2.99 -9.65 26.58
C PHE A 567 3.50 -9.39 28.01
N ASN A 568 2.69 -9.77 29.01
CA ASN A 568 3.13 -9.79 30.40
C ASN A 568 4.26 -10.80 30.61
N LYS A 569 4.83 -10.86 31.83
CA LYS A 569 5.97 -11.72 32.16
C LYS A 569 5.73 -13.19 31.79
N SER A 570 4.57 -13.75 32.14
CA SER A 570 4.24 -15.16 31.87
C SER A 570 4.18 -15.48 30.38
N LYS A 571 3.45 -14.65 29.59
CA LYS A 571 3.36 -14.81 28.12
C LYS A 571 4.73 -14.65 27.43
N LEU A 572 5.54 -13.68 27.89
CA LEU A 572 6.87 -13.44 27.34
C LEU A 572 7.84 -14.59 27.66
N ASP A 573 7.80 -15.13 28.89
CA ASP A 573 8.65 -16.26 29.29
C ASP A 573 8.24 -17.54 28.55
N GLY A 574 6.95 -17.75 28.34
CA GLY A 574 6.45 -18.84 27.50
C GLY A 574 6.91 -18.72 26.05
N LEU A 575 6.84 -17.49 25.47
CA LEU A 575 7.33 -17.22 24.12
C LEU A 575 8.84 -17.47 24.02
N LYS A 576 9.65 -17.03 24.99
CA LYS A 576 11.09 -17.31 25.06
C LYS A 576 11.37 -18.81 25.09
N SER A 577 10.61 -19.57 25.86
CA SER A 577 10.75 -21.03 25.93
C SER A 577 10.50 -21.69 24.59
N TRP A 578 9.41 -21.29 23.90
CA TRP A 578 9.08 -21.81 22.57
C TRP A 578 10.17 -21.47 21.54
N ILE A 579 10.67 -20.22 21.53
CA ILE A 579 11.76 -19.83 20.62
C ILE A 579 13.01 -20.66 20.90
N ARG A 580 13.42 -20.85 22.18
CA ARG A 580 14.57 -21.67 22.54
C ARG A 580 14.48 -23.11 22.02
N LYS A 581 13.28 -23.66 21.93
CA LYS A 581 13.03 -25.00 21.40
C LYS A 581 13.12 -25.09 19.87
N GLY A 582 13.21 -23.98 19.17
CA GLY A 582 13.34 -23.92 17.72
C GLY A 582 12.27 -23.09 16.98
N GLY A 583 11.38 -22.45 17.72
CA GLY A 583 10.38 -21.55 17.16
C GLY A 583 11.00 -20.29 16.54
N LYS A 584 10.38 -19.77 15.50
CA LYS A 584 10.79 -18.54 14.82
C LYS A 584 9.72 -17.46 15.01
N VAL A 585 10.13 -16.26 15.44
CA VAL A 585 9.25 -15.08 15.50
C VAL A 585 9.63 -14.13 14.36
N ILE A 586 8.63 -13.58 13.69
CA ILE A 586 8.77 -12.45 12.77
C ILE A 586 7.97 -11.28 13.35
N ALA A 587 8.66 -10.24 13.82
CA ALA A 587 8.04 -9.07 14.44
C ALA A 587 8.07 -7.89 13.45
N ILE A 588 6.90 -7.31 13.14
CA ILE A 588 6.77 -6.23 12.16
C ILE A 588 6.38 -4.93 12.85
N GLY A 589 7.08 -3.83 12.52
CA GLY A 589 6.76 -2.48 13.00
C GLY A 589 6.73 -2.38 14.53
N GLY A 590 5.58 -1.99 15.09
CA GLY A 590 5.37 -1.84 16.54
C GLY A 590 5.61 -3.09 17.38
N ALA A 591 5.49 -4.29 16.78
CA ALA A 591 5.76 -5.55 17.45
C ALA A 591 7.22 -5.68 17.91
N ASN A 592 8.17 -4.98 17.31
CA ASN A 592 9.56 -4.97 17.74
C ASN A 592 9.72 -4.42 19.18
N SER A 593 8.81 -3.58 19.63
CA SER A 593 8.81 -3.03 21.00
C SER A 593 8.59 -4.09 22.10
N ILE A 594 8.04 -5.26 21.75
CA ILE A 594 7.90 -6.39 22.67
C ILE A 594 9.28 -6.86 23.19
N PHE A 595 10.29 -6.79 22.34
CA PHE A 595 11.65 -7.30 22.55
C PHE A 595 12.64 -6.20 22.95
N ALA A 596 12.38 -4.95 22.51
CA ALA A 596 13.31 -3.84 22.69
C ALA A 596 13.57 -3.54 24.18
N ASN A 597 14.85 -3.42 24.55
CA ASN A 597 15.32 -3.14 25.91
C ASN A 597 14.83 -4.15 26.97
N LYS A 598 14.43 -5.37 26.57
CA LYS A 598 14.00 -6.41 27.48
C LYS A 598 15.12 -7.40 27.76
N LYS A 599 15.24 -7.83 29.04
CA LYS A 599 16.26 -8.80 29.46
C LYS A 599 16.20 -10.08 28.62
N GLY A 600 17.32 -10.45 28.03
CA GLY A 600 17.48 -11.66 27.23
C GLY A 600 17.27 -11.46 25.74
N PHE A 601 17.00 -10.25 25.26
CA PHE A 601 16.94 -9.90 23.84
C PHE A 601 17.98 -8.82 23.53
N GLY A 602 18.55 -8.90 22.32
CA GLY A 602 19.62 -7.99 21.86
C GLY A 602 19.15 -6.69 21.27
N LEU A 603 17.83 -6.56 20.99
CA LEU A 603 17.28 -5.35 20.38
C LEU A 603 17.26 -4.17 21.37
N LYS A 604 17.90 -3.05 21.00
CA LYS A 604 17.96 -1.83 21.82
C LYS A 604 17.38 -0.64 21.05
N SER A 605 16.56 0.17 21.70
CA SER A 605 16.04 1.43 21.11
C SER A 605 17.18 2.45 20.98
N SER A 606 17.20 3.20 19.88
CA SER A 606 18.20 4.27 19.65
C SER A 606 18.00 5.47 20.57
N SER A 607 16.77 5.72 21.03
CA SER A 607 16.43 6.88 21.88
C SER A 607 16.86 6.76 23.35
N SER A 608 17.48 5.64 23.76
CA SER A 608 17.81 5.38 25.18
C SER A 608 19.07 6.08 25.70
N LYS A 609 19.90 6.66 24.82
CA LYS A 609 21.19 7.25 25.23
C LYS A 609 21.15 8.76 25.55
N GLU A 610 20.17 9.50 25.06
CA GLU A 610 20.14 10.97 25.24
C GLU A 610 19.33 11.46 26.45
N LYS A 611 18.65 10.59 27.19
CA LYS A 611 17.82 11.03 28.32
C LYS A 611 18.57 11.32 29.63
N ALA A 612 19.88 11.08 29.71
CA ALA A 612 20.62 11.22 30.95
C ALA A 612 21.25 12.62 31.16
N ASP A 613 21.52 13.40 30.10
CA ASP A 613 22.30 14.65 30.20
C ASP A 613 21.57 15.96 29.83
N ASP A 614 20.34 15.91 29.27
CA ASP A 614 19.62 17.14 28.87
C ASP A 614 18.65 17.64 29.97
N LYS A 615 19.19 18.04 31.14
CA LYS A 615 18.56 19.05 32.00
C LYS A 615 18.96 20.47 31.54
N LYS A 616 19.24 20.69 30.27
CA LYS A 616 19.31 22.03 29.72
C LYS A 616 17.92 22.61 29.66
N ASP A 617 17.77 23.87 30.09
CA ASP A 617 16.51 24.60 30.01
C ASP A 617 15.90 24.40 28.62
N LYS A 618 14.72 23.76 28.59
CA LYS A 618 13.98 23.62 27.33
C LYS A 618 13.67 25.03 26.85
N PRO A 619 13.96 25.35 25.57
CA PRO A 619 13.61 26.66 25.05
C PRO A 619 12.11 26.87 25.21
N PHE A 620 11.71 28.08 25.59
CA PHE A 620 10.30 28.46 25.64
C PHE A 620 9.73 28.32 24.22
N ILE A 621 8.68 27.49 24.08
CA ILE A 621 7.96 27.33 22.82
C ILE A 621 6.61 28.02 23.00
N ARG A 622 6.27 28.93 22.09
CA ARG A 622 4.95 29.59 22.09
C ARG A 622 3.88 28.53 21.82
N TYR A 623 2.71 28.72 22.38
CA TYR A 623 1.59 27.77 22.21
C TYR A 623 1.24 27.53 20.72
N GLU A 624 1.26 28.57 19.89
CA GLU A 624 0.99 28.52 18.46
C GLU A 624 2.05 27.72 17.66
N ASP A 625 3.26 27.56 18.21
CA ASP A 625 4.40 26.86 17.55
C ASP A 625 4.50 25.40 17.97
N LEU A 626 3.68 24.91 18.92
CA LEU A 626 3.79 23.54 19.48
C LEU A 626 3.65 22.45 18.43
N GLU A 627 2.71 22.58 17.50
CA GLU A 627 2.49 21.62 16.43
C GLU A 627 3.69 21.57 15.48
N ARG A 628 4.21 22.73 15.10
CA ARG A 628 5.41 22.84 14.24
C ARG A 628 6.68 22.37 14.93
N ASP A 629 6.82 22.53 16.23
CA ASP A 629 7.92 21.91 16.98
C ASP A 629 7.74 20.39 17.02
N GLY A 630 6.52 19.91 17.21
CA GLY A 630 6.19 18.50 17.23
C GLY A 630 6.58 17.75 15.97
N ILE A 631 6.38 18.36 14.79
CA ILE A 631 6.67 17.74 13.48
C ILE A 631 8.16 17.41 13.30
N GLN A 632 9.08 18.08 14.02
CA GLN A 632 10.51 17.76 14.00
C GLN A 632 10.81 16.33 14.51
N ASN A 633 9.90 15.75 15.29
CA ASN A 633 10.00 14.38 15.81
C ASN A 633 9.26 13.35 14.94
N ALA A 634 8.60 13.76 13.86
CA ALA A 634 7.81 12.90 13.01
C ALA A 634 8.57 12.43 11.76
N ILE A 635 8.22 11.26 11.28
CA ILE A 635 8.49 10.80 9.92
C ILE A 635 7.14 10.38 9.36
N THR A 636 6.55 11.25 8.54
CA THR A 636 5.21 11.06 7.99
C THR A 636 5.21 10.14 6.76
N GLY A 637 6.37 9.62 6.38
CA GLY A 637 6.58 8.73 5.25
C GLY A 637 7.74 9.22 4.41
N ALA A 638 8.91 8.62 4.58
CA ALA A 638 10.12 8.98 3.87
C ALA A 638 10.85 7.75 3.34
N ILE A 639 11.45 7.89 2.16
CA ILE A 639 12.24 6.84 1.52
C ILE A 639 13.72 7.06 1.84
N PHE A 640 14.36 6.00 2.33
CA PHE A 640 15.78 5.95 2.63
C PHE A 640 16.45 4.82 1.86
N LYS A 641 17.70 5.03 1.42
CA LYS A 641 18.54 3.98 0.85
C LYS A 641 19.28 3.25 1.96
N THR A 642 19.18 1.93 1.95
CA THR A 642 19.81 1.04 2.94
C THR A 642 20.86 0.17 2.30
N LYS A 643 21.79 -0.37 3.11
CA LYS A 643 22.71 -1.42 2.71
C LYS A 643 22.18 -2.79 3.12
N ILE A 644 22.45 -3.79 2.29
CA ILE A 644 22.04 -5.19 2.50
C ILE A 644 23.27 -6.07 2.64
N ASP A 645 23.25 -6.96 3.62
CA ASP A 645 24.06 -8.18 3.61
C ASP A 645 23.32 -9.26 2.82
N ASN A 646 23.56 -9.30 1.51
CA ASN A 646 22.92 -10.26 0.61
C ASN A 646 23.56 -11.66 0.65
N SER A 647 24.55 -11.88 1.49
CA SER A 647 25.07 -13.21 1.82
C SER A 647 24.24 -13.92 2.91
N HIS A 648 23.47 -13.17 3.67
CA HIS A 648 22.55 -13.70 4.67
C HIS A 648 21.23 -14.15 4.02
N PRO A 649 20.63 -15.30 4.42
CA PRO A 649 19.40 -15.81 3.81
C PRO A 649 18.26 -14.82 3.75
N LEU A 650 18.09 -13.95 4.74
CA LEU A 650 17.08 -12.88 4.73
C LEU A 650 17.30 -11.87 3.59
N GLY A 651 18.53 -11.71 3.11
CA GLY A 651 18.91 -10.80 2.01
C GLY A 651 18.92 -11.43 0.62
N PHE A 652 18.61 -12.73 0.47
CA PHE A 652 18.67 -13.40 -0.83
C PHE A 652 17.72 -12.79 -1.85
N GLY A 653 18.17 -12.72 -3.09
CA GLY A 653 17.43 -12.13 -4.21
C GLY A 653 17.57 -10.61 -4.35
N TYR A 654 18.24 -9.96 -3.41
CA TYR A 654 18.55 -8.53 -3.45
C TYR A 654 20.00 -8.28 -3.89
N GLY A 655 20.26 -7.07 -4.39
CA GLY A 655 21.61 -6.53 -4.54
C GLY A 655 22.14 -5.96 -3.21
N ASP A 656 23.10 -5.03 -3.31
CA ASP A 656 23.77 -4.44 -2.13
C ASP A 656 22.94 -3.34 -1.44
N SER A 657 21.83 -2.92 -2.03
CA SER A 657 20.98 -1.85 -1.50
C SER A 657 19.49 -2.12 -1.68
N TYR A 658 18.71 -1.52 -0.80
CA TYR A 658 17.25 -1.51 -0.81
C TYR A 658 16.75 -0.12 -0.44
N PHE A 659 15.64 0.30 -1.01
CA PHE A 659 14.96 1.51 -0.59
C PHE A 659 13.82 1.12 0.36
N THR A 660 13.91 1.58 1.62
CA THR A 660 12.85 1.38 2.61
C THR A 660 11.91 2.57 2.65
N LEU A 661 10.63 2.31 2.81
CA LEU A 661 9.64 3.33 3.18
C LEU A 661 9.49 3.31 4.70
N LYS A 662 9.87 4.39 5.34
CA LYS A 662 9.77 4.57 6.78
C LYS A 662 8.58 5.46 7.10
N ALA A 663 7.55 4.89 7.71
CA ALA A 663 6.36 5.59 8.20
C ALA A 663 6.34 5.53 9.74
N GLY A 664 7.03 6.46 10.37
CA GLY A 664 7.20 6.56 11.81
C GLY A 664 8.66 6.66 12.26
N SER A 665 8.86 7.25 13.42
CA SER A 665 10.19 7.62 13.96
C SER A 665 10.90 6.51 14.76
N ARG A 666 10.32 5.30 14.87
CA ARG A 666 10.96 4.19 15.61
C ARG A 666 12.32 3.85 15.00
N SER A 667 13.33 3.78 15.89
CA SER A 667 14.71 3.46 15.52
C SER A 667 15.31 2.51 16.56
N PHE A 668 16.09 1.52 16.08
CA PHE A 668 16.79 0.56 16.91
C PHE A 668 18.25 0.49 16.52
N GLN A 669 19.11 0.27 17.51
CA GLN A 669 20.55 0.09 17.32
C GLN A 669 20.82 -1.21 16.56
N TYR A 670 22.02 -1.33 15.99
CA TYR A 670 22.47 -2.61 15.44
C TYR A 670 22.50 -3.67 16.54
N LEU A 671 22.11 -4.88 16.20
CA LEU A 671 22.23 -6.04 17.07
C LEU A 671 23.71 -6.34 17.33
N GLU A 672 24.13 -6.40 18.61
CA GLU A 672 25.49 -6.73 19.00
C GLU A 672 25.82 -8.22 18.72
N ASN A 673 24.84 -9.11 18.99
CA ASN A 673 24.98 -10.56 18.85
C ASN A 673 23.93 -11.13 17.87
N GLY A 674 23.78 -10.49 16.70
CA GLY A 674 22.83 -10.87 15.66
C GLY A 674 23.30 -10.47 14.28
N TYR A 675 22.43 -10.70 13.30
CA TYR A 675 22.69 -10.37 11.89
C TYR A 675 21.94 -9.08 11.53
N ASN A 676 22.67 -8.02 11.22
CA ASN A 676 22.14 -6.75 10.77
C ASN A 676 22.04 -6.75 9.25
N VAL A 677 21.00 -7.38 8.71
CA VAL A 677 20.89 -7.72 7.29
C VAL A 677 20.57 -6.51 6.44
N VAL A 678 19.62 -5.68 6.88
CA VAL A 678 19.30 -4.41 6.22
C VAL A 678 19.57 -3.27 7.19
N ARG A 679 20.46 -2.37 6.79
CA ARG A 679 21.03 -1.33 7.64
C ARG A 679 20.85 0.03 7.03
N LEU A 680 20.45 1.00 7.83
CA LEU A 680 20.56 2.40 7.50
C LEU A 680 21.92 2.93 8.00
N GLU A 681 22.83 3.23 7.08
CA GLU A 681 24.18 3.72 7.44
C GLU A 681 24.26 5.23 7.45
N ASP A 682 23.56 5.89 6.55
CA ASP A 682 23.35 7.33 6.55
C ASP A 682 21.85 7.66 6.63
N ASN A 683 21.53 8.91 6.89
CA ASN A 683 20.18 9.41 7.08
C ASN A 683 19.67 10.29 5.93
N THR A 684 20.27 10.14 4.73
CA THR A 684 19.84 10.90 3.54
C THR A 684 18.42 10.50 3.13
N VAL A 685 17.51 11.47 3.15
CA VAL A 685 16.15 11.30 2.65
C VAL A 685 16.17 11.34 1.12
N TYR A 686 15.63 10.30 0.49
CA TYR A 686 15.52 10.22 -0.98
C TYR A 686 14.22 10.84 -1.49
N SER A 687 13.13 10.67 -0.74
CA SER A 687 11.82 11.24 -1.04
C SER A 687 11.01 11.39 0.25
N GLY A 688 10.10 12.35 0.31
CA GLY A 688 9.21 12.59 1.44
C GLY A 688 9.83 13.38 2.58
N PHE A 689 9.09 13.45 3.70
CA PHE A 689 9.43 14.24 4.87
C PHE A 689 9.90 13.37 6.05
N ALA A 690 10.98 13.80 6.66
CA ALA A 690 11.46 13.29 7.95
C ALA A 690 11.96 14.48 8.79
N GLY A 691 11.44 14.62 9.99
CA GLY A 691 11.74 15.71 10.90
C GLY A 691 13.20 15.69 11.37
N SER A 692 13.78 16.86 11.60
CA SER A 692 15.20 17.06 11.90
C SER A 692 15.69 16.29 13.13
N LYS A 693 14.88 16.23 14.19
CA LYS A 693 15.21 15.48 15.41
C LYS A 693 15.12 13.96 15.18
N SER A 694 14.13 13.51 14.39
CA SER A 694 13.99 12.08 14.04
C SER A 694 15.11 11.59 13.13
N ILE A 695 15.52 12.38 12.14
CA ILE A 695 16.64 12.04 11.23
C ILE A 695 17.93 11.78 12.03
N GLY A 696 18.22 12.59 13.07
CA GLY A 696 19.39 12.41 13.92
C GLY A 696 19.48 11.00 14.53
N ASN A 697 18.33 10.46 14.95
CA ASN A 697 18.23 9.14 15.58
C ASN A 697 18.28 7.96 14.60
N LEU A 698 18.23 8.21 13.29
CA LEU A 698 18.23 7.15 12.28
C LEU A 698 19.62 6.69 11.85
N LYS A 699 20.65 7.49 12.10
CA LYS A 699 22.03 7.16 11.67
C LYS A 699 22.49 5.87 12.34
N LYS A 700 22.97 4.91 11.53
CA LYS A 700 23.41 3.59 11.99
C LYS A 700 22.30 2.81 12.72
N SER A 701 21.12 2.73 12.11
CA SER A 701 19.98 1.99 12.66
C SER A 701 19.66 0.71 11.90
N LEU A 702 19.10 -0.25 12.63
CA LEU A 702 18.60 -1.52 12.10
C LEU A 702 17.29 -1.27 11.33
N ILE A 703 17.17 -1.88 10.15
CA ILE A 703 15.91 -1.95 9.40
C ILE A 703 15.38 -3.39 9.40
N PHE A 704 16.18 -4.38 8.99
CA PHE A 704 15.83 -5.79 9.15
C PHE A 704 17.02 -6.58 9.68
N GLY A 705 16.77 -7.45 10.65
CA GLY A 705 17.81 -8.28 11.25
C GLY A 705 17.29 -9.58 11.82
N GLU A 706 18.20 -10.49 12.14
CA GLU A 706 17.90 -11.76 12.79
C GLU A 706 18.75 -11.92 14.04
N GLU A 707 18.11 -12.26 15.15
CA GLU A 707 18.74 -12.63 16.41
C GLU A 707 18.48 -14.12 16.68
N ASN A 708 19.54 -14.87 16.94
CA ASN A 708 19.41 -16.25 17.36
C ASN A 708 19.07 -16.35 18.84
N TYR A 709 18.12 -17.20 19.20
CA TYR A 709 17.68 -17.39 20.57
C TYR A 709 17.52 -18.90 20.91
N GLY A 710 18.55 -19.48 21.47
CA GLY A 710 18.61 -20.95 21.61
C GLY A 710 18.67 -21.65 20.26
N ARG A 711 17.74 -22.61 20.00
CA ARG A 711 17.60 -23.27 18.69
C ARG A 711 16.73 -22.51 17.71
N GLY A 712 16.03 -21.47 18.17
CA GLY A 712 15.15 -20.63 17.39
C GLY A 712 15.76 -19.28 17.05
N SER A 713 14.94 -18.37 16.46
CA SER A 713 15.35 -17.01 16.12
C SER A 713 14.21 -16.01 16.17
N ILE A 714 14.58 -14.75 16.23
CA ILE A 714 13.66 -13.61 16.10
C ILE A 714 14.13 -12.79 14.90
N ILE A 715 13.21 -12.52 13.98
CA ILE A 715 13.42 -11.64 12.85
C ILE A 715 12.72 -10.33 13.14
N TYR A 716 13.50 -9.27 13.20
CA TYR A 716 13.04 -7.91 13.42
C TYR A 716 12.85 -7.22 12.06
N MET A 717 11.61 -6.83 11.75
CA MET A 717 11.25 -6.00 10.60
C MET A 717 10.78 -4.65 11.12
N VAL A 718 11.71 -3.70 11.26
CA VAL A 718 11.44 -2.38 11.87
C VAL A 718 10.46 -1.59 11.01
N ASP A 719 10.69 -1.55 9.70
CA ASP A 719 9.74 -0.99 8.74
C ASP A 719 8.84 -2.09 8.19
N ASN A 720 7.68 -1.71 7.67
CA ASN A 720 6.73 -2.66 7.12
C ASN A 720 7.09 -3.07 5.68
N PRO A 721 7.51 -4.32 5.42
CA PRO A 721 7.91 -4.77 4.09
C PRO A 721 6.71 -4.95 3.14
N LEU A 722 5.47 -4.95 3.66
CA LEU A 722 4.24 -5.20 2.91
C LEU A 722 3.39 -3.94 2.69
N PHE A 723 3.86 -2.77 3.12
CA PHE A 723 3.09 -1.55 3.27
C PHE A 723 2.05 -1.35 2.17
N ARG A 724 0.77 -1.35 2.55
CA ARG A 724 -0.42 -1.19 1.67
C ARG A 724 -0.38 -2.08 0.42
N ALA A 725 0.31 -3.22 0.47
CA ALA A 725 0.57 -4.17 -0.62
C ALA A 725 1.20 -3.57 -1.90
N PHE A 726 1.46 -2.23 -1.97
CA PHE A 726 2.11 -1.62 -3.14
C PHE A 726 3.64 -1.57 -3.05
N TRP A 727 4.22 -1.69 -1.83
CA TRP A 727 5.67 -1.70 -1.63
C TRP A 727 6.26 -3.07 -2.05
N ASP A 728 6.23 -3.33 -3.37
CA ASP A 728 6.51 -4.64 -3.95
C ASP A 728 7.93 -5.14 -3.65
N ASN A 729 8.91 -4.22 -3.63
CA ASN A 729 10.31 -4.57 -3.38
C ASN A 729 10.59 -5.06 -1.94
N GLY A 730 9.69 -4.82 -0.98
CA GLY A 730 9.83 -5.29 0.41
C GLY A 730 9.38 -6.75 0.59
N LYS A 731 8.44 -7.22 -0.21
CA LYS A 731 7.73 -8.50 0.00
C LYS A 731 8.64 -9.73 0.02
N LEU A 732 9.72 -9.72 -0.76
CA LEU A 732 10.65 -10.84 -0.81
C LEU A 732 11.39 -11.04 0.53
N PHE A 733 11.58 -10.00 1.37
CA PHE A 733 12.14 -10.17 2.71
C PHE A 733 11.26 -11.05 3.60
N LEU A 734 9.92 -10.88 3.54
CA LEU A 734 9.02 -11.75 4.28
C LEU A 734 9.07 -13.19 3.76
N ALA A 735 9.11 -13.40 2.45
CA ALA A 735 9.28 -14.73 1.87
C ALA A 735 10.62 -15.38 2.28
N ASN A 736 11.71 -14.61 2.30
CA ASN A 736 13.01 -15.06 2.81
C ASN A 736 12.92 -15.46 4.29
N ALA A 737 12.27 -14.65 5.10
CA ALA A 737 12.05 -14.92 6.52
C ALA A 737 11.24 -16.20 6.74
N LEU A 738 10.31 -16.53 5.86
CA LEU A 738 9.50 -17.73 5.94
C LEU A 738 10.31 -18.98 5.54
N PHE A 739 10.95 -18.97 4.37
CA PHE A 739 11.47 -20.17 3.75
C PHE A 739 12.97 -20.42 3.95
N TYR A 740 13.78 -19.37 4.07
CA TYR A 740 15.25 -19.47 4.05
C TYR A 740 15.94 -19.24 5.39
N THR A 741 15.35 -18.45 6.28
CA THR A 741 15.85 -18.32 7.64
C THR A 741 15.29 -19.45 8.49
N ASN A 742 16.13 -20.41 8.85
CA ASN A 742 15.74 -21.48 9.77
C ASN A 742 16.86 -21.70 10.79
N PRO A 743 16.57 -21.50 12.09
CA PRO A 743 17.57 -21.62 13.15
C PRO A 743 18.18 -23.02 13.29
N SER A 744 17.40 -24.06 12.98
CA SER A 744 17.90 -25.46 13.01
C SER A 744 18.91 -25.75 11.91
N MET A 745 19.20 -24.81 11.01
CA MET A 745 20.22 -24.90 9.98
C MET A 745 21.62 -24.50 10.45
N LYS A 746 21.83 -24.26 11.76
CA LYS A 746 23.18 -24.08 12.29
C LYS A 746 23.97 -25.36 12.23
N LYS A 747 25.25 -25.25 11.86
CA LYS A 747 26.28 -26.29 11.76
C LYS A 747 26.00 -27.52 12.63
N LEU A 748 25.87 -28.63 12.01
CA LEU A 748 26.43 -29.86 12.54
C LEU A 748 27.94 -29.72 12.62
#